data_29e68e855cafc41c2028796ebba8d811
#
_entry.id   29e68e855cafc41c2028796ebba8d811
#
_cell.length_a   1.000
_cell.length_b   1.000
_cell.length_c   1.000
_cell.angle_alpha   90.00
_cell.angle_beta   90.00
_cell.angle_gamma   90.00
#
_symmetry.space_group_name_H-M   'P 1'
#
loop_
_entity.id
_entity.type
_entity.pdbx_description
1 polymer ?
#
loop_
_entity_poly.entity_id
_entity_poly.type
_entity_poly.pdbx_seq_one_letter_code
_entity_poly.pdbx_strand_id
1 'polypeptide(L)'
;MKKRSKSGVRCFTRWSRKGYGAFASLGKVVKIGVLSLSMSIITLNAKSASAQPDTVRLLREMEIEALQVTAERLNPTRGVVTPTAVYSRDTLGIAPQQTIEGVLRLNPAIDVRERGGKGVQADISLRGGTYDQTMVLLNGIDFTDARTGHQSHSLPVDIDIIGSIDIIEGLTGIGAYAGAVNMVTTPLRPNYMRTEISGGAYGYLYSNISGAITRNGLSVLAAGSVRRSDGYIENTDFNNSNLFTRITYTSSSAGLFDMQAGYQRRDFGSNGFYSLSFPDQFEHTETALASVKWNRSFGRFTLNANASYRKNNDRYELYRGGKGAPEGWTPNYHTTDNAGASISAAFRWAAGETSAGADYRYHHIYSNVLGDLLTHPIRVPGADAFYTHEKGRNIFNGWLSHRVRLGGTSLAGSANLAGSPYGTFPSWSLSVTQQIMEGWSADANATRSMRLPTFTDLYYTNATHIGNPDLKPEHAMTYRVGTRYHAGRFQAALSGYYRHGRDIIDYVQTETPEGMKWKSTQLTELDTYGIEMQASYRGRRILRHITVSYGGMASSKAAADHITKYALDYMKHKAAVQCGIDIGKGFAAEVTASWYCRNNTPDTAYAPYWLLDARLSWSRGVFSVYAEATNLLDTKYYDFVGLIQPPRWITAGVVLTI
;
A
#
# COMPACT_ATOMS: atom_id res chain seq x y z
N MET A 1 21.18 -38.73 29.27
CA MET A 1 22.26 -37.73 29.23
C MET A 1 22.58 -37.38 27.79
N LYS A 2 22.14 -36.28 27.28
CA LYS A 2 22.70 -35.55 26.11
C LYS A 2 22.13 -34.14 26.13
N LYS A 3 22.96 -33.17 26.52
CA LYS A 3 22.65 -31.74 26.49
C LYS A 3 22.51 -31.28 25.04
N ARG A 4 21.36 -30.74 24.67
CA ARG A 4 21.19 -29.95 23.45
C ARG A 4 21.44 -28.48 23.80
N SER A 5 22.44 -27.88 23.17
CA SER A 5 22.74 -26.46 23.26
C SER A 5 21.62 -25.68 22.56
N LYS A 6 20.94 -24.82 23.31
CA LYS A 6 20.00 -23.82 22.79
C LYS A 6 20.80 -22.55 22.48
N SER A 7 21.23 -22.35 21.25
CA SER A 7 21.65 -21.05 20.75
C SER A 7 20.42 -20.28 20.21
N GLY A 8 19.61 -19.76 21.13
CA GLY A 8 18.54 -18.84 20.80
C GLY A 8 19.01 -17.40 21.02
N VAL A 9 19.22 -16.64 19.96
CA VAL A 9 19.37 -15.19 20.04
C VAL A 9 18.04 -14.63 20.55
N ARG A 10 17.98 -14.33 21.84
CA ARG A 10 16.79 -13.67 22.44
C ARG A 10 16.70 -12.26 21.88
N CYS A 11 15.67 -11.97 21.14
CA CYS A 11 15.21 -10.59 20.93
C CYS A 11 15.18 -9.91 22.31
N PHE A 12 15.83 -8.74 22.46
CA PHE A 12 16.04 -8.05 23.73
C PHE A 12 14.77 -8.00 24.60
N THR A 13 14.53 -9.03 25.41
CA THR A 13 13.35 -9.15 26.27
C THR A 13 13.51 -8.45 27.64
N ARG A 14 14.59 -7.71 27.86
CA ARG A 14 14.87 -7.05 29.14
C ARG A 14 14.45 -5.58 29.22
N TRP A 15 13.68 -5.08 28.24
CA TRP A 15 13.07 -3.75 28.28
C TRP A 15 11.62 -3.74 28.79
N SER A 16 11.18 -4.79 29.45
CA SER A 16 9.76 -5.15 29.60
C SER A 16 9.00 -4.53 30.78
N ARG A 17 9.55 -3.75 31.66
CA ARG A 17 8.74 -3.12 32.74
C ARG A 17 9.09 -1.69 33.16
N LYS A 18 10.20 -1.12 32.68
CA LYS A 18 10.51 0.30 32.92
C LYS A 18 10.33 1.22 31.70
N GLY A 19 10.11 0.67 30.51
CA GLY A 19 9.98 1.41 29.25
C GLY A 19 8.61 2.05 29.02
N TYR A 20 7.56 1.54 29.64
CA TYR A 20 6.21 2.12 29.45
C TYR A 20 6.09 3.55 29.98
N GLY A 21 6.81 3.91 31.02
CA GLY A 21 6.84 5.28 31.54
C GLY A 21 7.56 6.28 30.63
N ALA A 22 8.59 5.82 29.90
CA ALA A 22 9.37 6.68 29.01
C ALA A 22 8.62 7.00 27.69
N PHE A 23 7.89 6.02 27.13
CA PHE A 23 7.08 6.24 25.94
C PHE A 23 5.81 7.06 26.21
N ALA A 24 5.17 6.89 27.37
CA ALA A 24 4.06 7.75 27.79
C ALA A 24 4.49 9.21 27.99
N SER A 25 5.73 9.45 28.45
CA SER A 25 6.31 10.80 28.53
C SER A 25 6.69 11.36 27.15
N LEU A 26 7.13 10.51 26.20
CA LEU A 26 7.39 10.93 24.82
C LEU A 26 6.11 11.41 24.11
N GLY A 27 4.98 10.74 24.33
CA GLY A 27 3.67 11.18 23.78
C GLY A 27 3.26 12.57 24.26
N LYS A 28 3.54 12.91 25.52
CA LYS A 28 3.31 14.26 26.05
C LYS A 28 4.33 15.29 25.51
N VAL A 29 5.59 14.89 25.36
CA VAL A 29 6.65 15.73 24.82
C VAL A 29 6.44 15.98 23.32
N VAL A 30 5.99 14.99 22.55
CA VAL A 30 5.65 15.17 21.12
C VAL A 30 4.43 16.09 20.97
N LYS A 31 3.39 15.99 21.83
CA LYS A 31 2.24 16.91 21.81
C LYS A 31 2.64 18.38 22.10
N ILE A 32 3.61 18.60 22.95
CA ILE A 32 4.11 19.96 23.30
C ILE A 32 5.21 20.41 22.32
N GLY A 33 6.06 19.50 21.85
CA GLY A 33 7.18 19.79 20.94
C GLY A 33 6.74 20.18 19.54
N VAL A 34 5.67 19.60 19.01
CA VAL A 34 5.14 19.95 17.67
C VAL A 34 4.55 21.37 17.66
N LEU A 35 3.87 21.79 18.74
CA LEU A 35 3.34 23.15 18.86
C LEU A 35 4.46 24.20 19.09
N SER A 36 5.50 23.86 19.84
CA SER A 36 6.62 24.79 20.10
C SER A 36 7.59 24.87 18.93
N LEU A 37 7.82 23.79 18.17
CA LEU A 37 8.67 23.79 16.98
C LEU A 37 8.02 24.60 15.84
N SER A 38 6.70 24.53 15.65
CA SER A 38 5.99 25.32 14.66
C SER A 38 6.04 26.84 14.95
N MET A 39 5.98 27.25 16.22
CA MET A 39 6.10 28.67 16.59
C MET A 39 7.54 29.20 16.54
N SER A 40 8.54 28.36 16.85
CA SER A 40 9.95 28.78 16.80
C SER A 40 10.50 28.89 15.36
N ILE A 41 9.99 28.08 14.43
CA ILE A 41 10.37 28.13 13.00
C ILE A 41 9.85 29.42 12.34
N ILE A 42 8.68 29.91 12.75
CA ILE A 42 8.11 31.16 12.22
C ILE A 42 8.93 32.40 12.61
N THR A 43 9.58 32.37 13.78
CA THR A 43 10.38 33.53 14.28
C THR A 43 11.80 33.59 13.74
N LEU A 44 12.39 32.50 13.25
CA LEU A 44 13.75 32.44 12.73
C LEU A 44 13.92 32.98 11.30
N ASN A 45 12.84 33.08 10.51
CA ASN A 45 12.92 33.46 9.09
C ASN A 45 12.84 34.96 8.78
N ALA A 46 12.76 35.81 9.80
CA ALA A 46 12.66 37.28 9.57
C ALA A 46 14.00 38.00 9.29
N LYS A 47 15.14 37.27 9.27
CA LYS A 47 16.48 37.93 9.23
C LYS A 47 17.47 37.50 8.15
N SER A 48 17.11 36.73 7.13
CA SER A 48 18.07 36.42 6.06
C SER A 48 17.50 36.55 4.66
N ALA A 49 17.33 37.74 4.19
CA ALA A 49 17.23 38.05 2.76
C ALA A 49 18.61 38.47 2.23
N SER A 50 19.46 37.50 1.87
CA SER A 50 20.67 37.76 1.07
C SER A 50 20.57 37.00 -0.25
N ALA A 51 20.84 37.67 -1.35
CA ALA A 51 20.76 37.17 -2.71
C ALA A 51 21.65 35.93 -2.92
N GLN A 52 21.09 34.85 -3.40
CA GLN A 52 21.78 33.61 -3.78
C GLN A 52 21.89 33.48 -5.31
N PRO A 53 22.95 32.83 -5.85
CA PRO A 53 23.18 32.70 -7.28
C PRO A 53 22.11 31.81 -7.98
N ASP A 54 21.84 32.10 -9.25
CA ASP A 54 20.76 31.53 -10.05
C ASP A 54 20.74 29.98 -10.16
N THR A 55 21.91 29.33 -10.07
CA THR A 55 22.00 27.85 -10.14
C THR A 55 21.39 27.13 -8.92
N VAL A 56 21.51 27.72 -7.74
CA VAL A 56 20.93 27.20 -6.49
C VAL A 56 19.41 27.35 -6.51
N ARG A 57 18.93 28.41 -7.13
CA ARG A 57 17.49 28.65 -7.33
C ARG A 57 16.86 27.63 -8.27
N LEU A 58 17.53 27.27 -9.38
CA LEU A 58 17.08 26.25 -10.35
C LEU A 58 17.01 24.84 -9.73
N LEU A 59 18.00 24.40 -8.96
CA LEU A 59 18.01 23.11 -8.29
C LEU A 59 16.92 23.03 -7.20
N ARG A 60 16.71 24.13 -6.49
CA ARG A 60 15.67 24.29 -5.47
C ARG A 60 14.26 24.26 -6.07
N GLU A 61 14.08 24.88 -7.23
CA GLU A 61 12.85 24.84 -8.01
C GLU A 61 12.58 23.41 -8.53
N MET A 62 13.60 22.69 -9.04
CA MET A 62 13.48 21.31 -9.52
C MET A 62 13.11 20.27 -8.43
N GLU A 63 13.64 20.40 -7.22
CA GLU A 63 13.34 19.47 -6.12
C GLU A 63 11.92 19.69 -5.55
N ILE A 64 11.47 20.94 -5.53
CA ILE A 64 10.11 21.32 -5.15
C ILE A 64 9.14 21.04 -6.30
N GLU A 65 9.55 21.23 -7.57
CA GLU A 65 8.79 20.80 -8.73
C GLU A 65 8.60 19.27 -8.76
N ALA A 66 9.61 18.48 -8.38
CA ALA A 66 9.46 17.01 -8.31
C ALA A 66 8.43 16.59 -7.25
N LEU A 67 8.42 17.21 -6.07
CA LEU A 67 7.39 17.03 -5.04
C LEU A 67 6.03 17.58 -5.50
N GLN A 68 6.01 18.68 -6.22
CA GLN A 68 4.82 19.32 -6.75
C GLN A 68 4.25 18.54 -7.94
N VAL A 69 5.08 18.06 -8.86
CA VAL A 69 4.70 17.18 -9.97
C VAL A 69 4.16 15.85 -9.45
N THR A 70 4.67 15.33 -8.35
CA THR A 70 4.11 14.11 -7.73
C THR A 70 2.77 14.41 -7.05
N ALA A 71 2.63 15.56 -6.39
CA ALA A 71 1.36 16.01 -5.82
C ALA A 71 0.31 16.34 -6.92
N GLU A 72 0.73 16.88 -8.06
CA GLU A 72 -0.13 17.14 -9.23
C GLU A 72 -0.53 15.85 -9.97
N ARG A 73 0.34 14.82 -9.96
CA ARG A 73 0.02 13.46 -10.47
C ARG A 73 -1.02 12.74 -9.62
N LEU A 74 -1.03 13.04 -8.32
CA LEU A 74 -2.01 12.54 -7.38
C LEU A 74 -3.25 13.42 -7.46
N ASN A 75 -4.00 13.45 -8.43
CA ASN A 75 -5.26 14.16 -8.58
C ASN A 75 -5.71 14.88 -7.27
N PRO A 76 -5.86 16.22 -7.20
CA PRO A 76 -6.12 16.98 -5.97
C PRO A 76 -7.48 16.68 -5.31
N THR A 77 -8.07 15.52 -5.57
CA THR A 77 -9.42 15.15 -5.14
C THR A 77 -9.59 14.99 -3.64
N ARG A 78 -8.54 15.06 -2.82
CA ARG A 78 -8.67 14.82 -1.37
C ARG A 78 -7.73 15.67 -0.51
N GLY A 79 -7.53 16.92 -0.89
CA GLY A 79 -6.76 17.84 -0.06
C GLY A 79 -5.26 17.88 -0.39
N VAL A 80 -4.49 18.44 0.51
CA VAL A 80 -3.04 18.60 0.34
C VAL A 80 -2.35 17.30 0.66
N VAL A 81 -1.86 16.65 -0.38
CA VAL A 81 -1.13 15.39 -0.30
C VAL A 81 0.37 15.67 -0.30
N THR A 82 1.08 15.09 0.65
CA THR A 82 2.54 15.09 0.66
C THR A 82 3.03 13.65 0.57
N PRO A 83 3.67 13.23 -0.54
CA PRO A 83 4.34 11.94 -0.58
C PRO A 83 5.45 11.92 0.47
N THR A 84 5.43 10.92 1.33
CA THR A 84 6.47 10.74 2.36
C THR A 84 7.65 9.92 1.86
N ALA A 85 7.39 9.04 0.89
CA ALA A 85 8.42 8.31 0.16
C ALA A 85 7.97 8.10 -1.29
N VAL A 86 8.90 8.21 -2.22
CA VAL A 86 8.69 7.92 -3.64
C VAL A 86 9.75 6.91 -4.09
N TYR A 87 9.30 5.76 -4.55
CA TYR A 87 10.15 4.74 -5.17
C TYR A 87 10.08 4.94 -6.68
N SER A 88 11.07 5.61 -7.23
CA SER A 88 11.19 5.79 -8.69
C SER A 88 11.56 4.47 -9.38
N ARG A 89 11.41 4.41 -10.70
CA ARG A 89 11.80 3.25 -11.51
C ARG A 89 13.24 2.80 -11.25
N ASP A 90 14.17 3.73 -11.09
CA ASP A 90 15.56 3.40 -10.78
C ASP A 90 15.69 2.65 -9.45
N THR A 91 14.88 3.03 -8.45
CA THR A 91 14.82 2.37 -7.15
C THR A 91 14.05 1.04 -7.23
N LEU A 92 12.98 0.96 -8.03
CA LEU A 92 12.22 -0.28 -8.24
C LEU A 92 13.08 -1.36 -8.91
N GLY A 93 13.92 -0.96 -9.86
CA GLY A 93 14.81 -1.87 -10.62
C GLY A 93 15.94 -2.51 -9.81
N ILE A 94 16.20 -2.02 -8.58
CA ILE A 94 17.26 -2.55 -7.71
C ILE A 94 16.77 -3.64 -6.73
N ALA A 95 15.46 -3.88 -6.63
CA ALA A 95 14.95 -4.97 -5.82
C ALA A 95 15.29 -6.31 -6.48
N PRO A 96 15.89 -7.29 -5.76
CA PRO A 96 16.12 -8.63 -6.31
C PRO A 96 14.81 -9.27 -6.73
N GLN A 97 13.79 -9.20 -5.89
CA GLN A 97 12.45 -9.70 -6.19
C GLN A 97 11.66 -8.68 -7.03
N GLN A 98 11.44 -9.00 -8.29
CA GLN A 98 10.75 -8.14 -9.26
C GLN A 98 9.23 -8.34 -9.21
N THR A 99 8.63 -8.09 -8.02
CA THR A 99 7.18 -8.01 -7.80
C THR A 99 6.85 -6.73 -7.06
N ILE A 100 5.61 -6.27 -7.13
CA ILE A 100 5.15 -5.08 -6.39
C ILE A 100 5.30 -5.31 -4.89
N GLU A 101 4.91 -6.47 -4.40
CA GLU A 101 5.00 -6.89 -3.01
C GLU A 101 6.46 -6.90 -2.52
N GLY A 102 7.37 -7.46 -3.35
CA GLY A 102 8.81 -7.50 -3.04
C GLY A 102 9.42 -6.12 -2.89
N VAL A 103 9.03 -5.16 -3.73
CA VAL A 103 9.48 -3.77 -3.62
C VAL A 103 8.88 -3.08 -2.40
N LEU A 104 7.57 -3.24 -2.17
CA LEU A 104 6.89 -2.67 -1.00
C LEU A 104 7.47 -3.23 0.30
N ARG A 105 7.87 -4.50 0.32
CA ARG A 105 8.52 -5.14 1.47
C ARG A 105 9.84 -4.46 1.86
N LEU A 106 10.49 -3.71 0.99
CA LEU A 106 11.72 -2.97 1.28
C LEU A 106 11.47 -1.63 2.00
N ASN A 107 10.23 -1.13 1.96
CA ASN A 107 9.88 0.12 2.64
C ASN A 107 9.75 -0.09 4.15
N PRO A 108 10.43 0.72 5.00
CA PRO A 108 10.35 0.57 6.45
C PRO A 108 8.96 0.83 7.05
N ALA A 109 8.12 1.62 6.37
CA ALA A 109 6.76 1.95 6.80
C ALA A 109 5.71 0.87 6.48
N ILE A 110 6.05 -0.08 5.58
CA ILE A 110 5.09 -1.04 5.04
C ILE A 110 5.36 -2.44 5.58
N ASP A 111 4.34 -3.07 6.12
CA ASP A 111 4.29 -4.50 6.40
C ASP A 111 3.53 -5.19 5.26
N VAL A 112 4.22 -6.03 4.50
CA VAL A 112 3.63 -6.88 3.47
C VAL A 112 3.55 -8.29 4.01
N ARG A 113 2.34 -8.83 4.12
CA ARG A 113 2.09 -10.20 4.55
C ARG A 113 1.58 -10.99 3.36
N GLU A 114 2.40 -11.86 2.85
CA GLU A 114 2.02 -12.73 1.74
C GLU A 114 1.31 -13.98 2.26
N ARG A 115 0.28 -14.38 1.52
CA ARG A 115 -0.41 -15.66 1.68
C ARG A 115 -0.14 -16.48 0.43
N GLY A 116 0.77 -17.44 0.54
CA GLY A 116 1.16 -18.29 -0.58
C GLY A 116 2.38 -17.76 -1.37
N GLY A 117 2.51 -18.20 -2.60
CA GLY A 117 3.64 -17.87 -3.48
C GLY A 117 3.53 -16.50 -4.14
N LYS A 118 4.52 -16.16 -4.97
CA LYS A 118 4.65 -14.89 -5.69
C LYS A 118 3.36 -14.50 -6.44
N GLY A 119 2.72 -13.38 -6.05
CA GLY A 119 1.56 -12.82 -6.73
C GLY A 119 0.23 -13.52 -6.44
N VAL A 120 0.11 -14.30 -5.37
CA VAL A 120 -1.15 -14.91 -4.94
C VAL A 120 -2.00 -13.89 -4.20
N GLN A 121 -1.77 -13.69 -2.93
CA GLN A 121 -2.45 -12.68 -2.11
C GLN A 121 -1.44 -12.06 -1.15
N ALA A 122 -1.51 -10.75 -0.97
CA ALA A 122 -0.73 -10.06 0.02
C ALA A 122 -1.57 -8.99 0.72
N ASP A 123 -1.43 -8.88 2.01
CA ASP A 123 -2.03 -7.83 2.82
C ASP A 123 -1.00 -6.71 2.99
N ILE A 124 -1.33 -5.51 2.55
CA ILE A 124 -0.44 -4.35 2.63
C ILE A 124 -0.90 -3.46 3.77
N SER A 125 -0.08 -3.35 4.81
CA SER A 125 -0.35 -2.54 5.99
C SER A 125 0.66 -1.40 6.09
N LEU A 126 0.19 -0.18 6.35
CA LEU A 126 1.01 1.01 6.47
C LEU A 126 1.07 1.46 7.93
N ARG A 127 2.30 1.55 8.50
CA ARG A 127 2.55 2.08 9.85
C ARG A 127 1.66 1.45 10.92
N GLY A 128 1.52 0.13 10.91
CA GLY A 128 0.70 -0.63 11.85
C GLY A 128 -0.80 -0.42 11.73
N GLY A 129 -1.27 0.20 10.67
CA GLY A 129 -2.66 0.04 10.25
C GLY A 129 -2.90 -1.37 9.73
N THR A 130 -4.14 -1.81 9.69
CA THR A 130 -4.51 -3.05 9.02
C THR A 130 -4.55 -2.84 7.49
N TYR A 131 -4.67 -3.93 6.74
CA TYR A 131 -4.86 -3.87 5.28
C TYR A 131 -6.14 -3.12 4.87
N ASP A 132 -7.21 -3.16 5.68
CA ASP A 132 -8.44 -2.39 5.46
C ASP A 132 -8.26 -0.89 5.73
N GLN A 133 -7.25 -0.50 6.50
CA GLN A 133 -6.93 0.88 6.87
C GLN A 133 -5.93 1.54 5.90
N THR A 134 -5.41 0.79 4.93
CA THR A 134 -4.45 1.26 3.93
C THR A 134 -5.15 1.42 2.58
N MET A 135 -5.22 2.65 2.07
CA MET A 135 -5.80 2.91 0.75
C MET A 135 -4.83 2.52 -0.35
N VAL A 136 -5.33 1.91 -1.43
CA VAL A 136 -4.53 1.53 -2.60
C VAL A 136 -5.01 2.29 -3.83
N LEU A 137 -4.11 3.02 -4.45
CA LEU A 137 -4.38 3.85 -5.63
C LEU A 137 -3.62 3.31 -6.84
N LEU A 138 -4.23 3.44 -8.01
CA LEU A 138 -3.57 3.23 -9.30
C LEU A 138 -3.70 4.51 -10.13
N ASN A 139 -2.54 5.12 -10.46
CA ASN A 139 -2.49 6.40 -11.16
C ASN A 139 -3.32 7.52 -10.48
N GLY A 140 -3.34 7.52 -9.13
CA GLY A 140 -4.09 8.47 -8.32
C GLY A 140 -5.59 8.19 -8.17
N ILE A 141 -6.11 7.12 -8.76
CA ILE A 141 -7.51 6.69 -8.63
C ILE A 141 -7.63 5.64 -7.53
N ASP A 142 -8.61 5.81 -6.65
CA ASP A 142 -8.97 4.85 -5.60
C ASP A 142 -9.73 3.66 -6.19
N PHE A 143 -9.10 2.50 -6.15
CA PHE A 143 -9.68 1.22 -6.52
C PHE A 143 -9.82 0.28 -5.32
N THR A 144 -9.86 0.80 -4.09
CA THR A 144 -10.07 0.01 -2.87
C THR A 144 -11.36 -0.81 -2.97
N ASP A 145 -11.31 -2.07 -2.57
CA ASP A 145 -12.50 -2.94 -2.55
C ASP A 145 -13.32 -2.67 -1.29
N ALA A 146 -14.63 -2.47 -1.47
CA ALA A 146 -15.53 -2.17 -0.36
C ALA A 146 -15.92 -3.40 0.47
N ARG A 147 -15.71 -4.63 -0.08
CA ARG A 147 -15.99 -5.88 0.60
C ARG A 147 -14.93 -6.18 1.66
N THR A 148 -13.65 -6.08 1.28
CA THR A 148 -12.51 -6.39 2.15
C THR A 148 -11.21 -5.81 1.59
N GLY A 149 -10.32 -5.35 2.46
CA GLY A 149 -9.00 -4.88 2.07
C GLY A 149 -8.07 -5.95 1.49
N HIS A 150 -8.34 -7.25 1.74
CA HIS A 150 -7.59 -8.35 1.13
C HIS A 150 -7.56 -8.31 -0.40
N GLN A 151 -8.58 -7.71 -1.03
CA GLN A 151 -8.67 -7.59 -2.49
C GLN A 151 -8.27 -6.21 -3.02
N SER A 152 -7.95 -5.25 -2.13
CA SER A 152 -7.69 -3.86 -2.53
C SER A 152 -6.48 -3.70 -3.43
N HIS A 153 -5.42 -4.50 -3.24
CA HIS A 153 -4.21 -4.47 -4.09
C HIS A 153 -4.24 -5.48 -5.25
N SER A 154 -5.36 -6.17 -5.45
CA SER A 154 -5.59 -6.98 -6.66
C SER A 154 -5.79 -6.07 -7.85
N LEU A 155 -4.68 -5.55 -8.40
CA LEU A 155 -4.66 -4.63 -9.53
C LEU A 155 -4.02 -5.30 -10.75
N PRO A 156 -4.55 -5.09 -11.97
CA PRO A 156 -4.10 -5.75 -13.20
C PRO A 156 -2.79 -5.15 -13.75
N VAL A 157 -1.80 -4.95 -12.90
CA VAL A 157 -0.52 -4.35 -13.26
C VAL A 157 0.65 -5.16 -12.70
N ASP A 158 1.74 -5.22 -13.46
CA ASP A 158 3.00 -5.81 -13.03
C ASP A 158 4.07 -4.73 -12.85
N ILE A 159 5.14 -5.07 -12.14
CA ILE A 159 6.22 -4.13 -11.76
C ILE A 159 6.91 -3.48 -12.96
N ASP A 160 6.95 -4.14 -14.11
CA ASP A 160 7.65 -3.69 -15.33
C ASP A 160 7.06 -2.40 -15.92
N ILE A 161 5.75 -2.17 -15.74
CA ILE A 161 5.09 -0.93 -16.18
C ILE A 161 4.94 0.11 -15.07
N ILE A 162 5.34 -0.19 -13.84
CA ILE A 162 5.32 0.78 -12.74
C ILE A 162 6.51 1.73 -12.88
N GLY A 163 6.23 3.02 -12.95
CA GLY A 163 7.24 4.09 -12.98
C GLY A 163 7.59 4.61 -11.60
N SER A 164 6.62 4.63 -10.68
CA SER A 164 6.85 4.95 -9.27
C SER A 164 5.82 4.30 -8.36
N ILE A 165 6.20 4.12 -7.09
CA ILE A 165 5.29 3.81 -6.00
C ILE A 165 5.42 4.93 -4.98
N ASP A 166 4.31 5.61 -4.68
CA ASP A 166 4.29 6.74 -3.78
C ASP A 166 3.61 6.34 -2.47
N ILE A 167 4.26 6.58 -1.34
CA ILE A 167 3.67 6.43 -0.01
C ILE A 167 3.13 7.78 0.42
N ILE A 168 1.85 7.86 0.69
CA ILE A 168 1.11 9.12 0.83
C ILE A 168 0.53 9.23 2.23
N GLU A 169 0.71 10.41 2.82
CA GLU A 169 0.08 10.83 4.07
C GLU A 169 -0.71 12.12 3.89
N GLY A 170 -1.44 12.51 4.93
CA GLY A 170 -2.20 13.74 4.92
C GLY A 170 -3.46 13.71 4.06
N LEU A 171 -3.82 12.53 3.52
CA LEU A 171 -5.10 12.36 2.84
C LEU A 171 -6.25 12.56 3.82
N THR A 172 -7.23 13.33 3.40
CA THR A 172 -8.48 13.55 4.13
C THR A 172 -9.63 12.78 3.50
N GLY A 173 -10.74 12.69 4.20
CA GLY A 173 -11.93 11.95 3.75
C GLY A 173 -11.89 10.46 4.09
N ILE A 174 -12.79 9.73 3.46
CA ILE A 174 -13.05 8.32 3.77
C ILE A 174 -12.02 7.39 3.10
N GLY A 175 -11.46 6.46 3.87
CA GLY A 175 -10.61 5.36 3.39
C GLY A 175 -9.12 5.55 3.62
N ALA A 176 -8.66 6.72 4.09
CA ALA A 176 -7.23 7.02 4.27
C ALA A 176 -6.81 6.99 5.76
N TYR A 177 -7.26 6.02 6.54
CA TYR A 177 -6.99 5.95 7.98
C TYR A 177 -5.48 5.92 8.30
N ALA A 178 -4.72 5.04 7.65
CA ALA A 178 -3.28 4.89 7.83
C ALA A 178 -2.45 5.62 6.77
N GLY A 179 -3.09 6.08 5.69
CA GLY A 179 -2.47 6.65 4.51
C GLY A 179 -2.77 5.84 3.25
N ALA A 180 -1.98 6.06 2.18
CA ALA A 180 -2.17 5.36 0.92
C ALA A 180 -0.86 4.93 0.27
N VAL A 181 -0.96 3.90 -0.57
CA VAL A 181 0.07 3.45 -1.52
C VAL A 181 -0.45 3.70 -2.93
N ASN A 182 0.21 4.55 -3.70
CA ASN A 182 -0.15 4.86 -5.07
C ASN A 182 0.85 4.24 -6.05
N MET A 183 0.37 3.38 -6.92
CA MET A 183 1.15 2.82 -8.01
C MET A 183 0.95 3.67 -9.27
N VAL A 184 2.03 4.18 -9.83
CA VAL A 184 1.99 5.03 -11.03
C VAL A 184 2.59 4.26 -12.20
N THR A 185 1.79 3.95 -13.20
CA THR A 185 2.27 3.32 -14.44
C THR A 185 2.90 4.37 -15.35
N THR A 186 4.05 4.05 -15.93
CA THR A 186 4.76 4.95 -16.84
C THR A 186 5.51 4.14 -17.90
N PRO A 187 5.47 4.51 -19.18
CA PRO A 187 6.30 3.89 -20.20
C PRO A 187 7.79 3.89 -19.84
N LEU A 188 8.52 2.83 -20.20
CA LEU A 188 9.98 2.79 -20.04
C LEU A 188 10.66 3.91 -20.84
N ARG A 189 10.17 4.12 -22.06
CA ARG A 189 10.55 5.16 -23.01
C ARG A 189 9.38 5.41 -23.97
N PRO A 190 9.37 6.49 -24.75
CA PRO A 190 8.23 6.87 -25.61
C PRO A 190 7.77 5.77 -26.56
N ASN A 191 8.72 4.99 -27.13
CA ASN A 191 8.42 3.87 -28.02
C ASN A 191 9.26 2.68 -27.59
N TYR A 192 8.63 1.57 -27.21
CA TYR A 192 9.33 0.35 -26.85
C TYR A 192 8.39 -0.85 -26.91
N MET A 193 8.98 -2.02 -27.03
CA MET A 193 8.38 -3.30 -26.72
C MET A 193 9.32 -4.08 -25.81
N ARG A 194 8.79 -4.64 -24.74
CA ARG A 194 9.50 -5.48 -23.78
C ARG A 194 8.78 -6.82 -23.67
N THR A 195 9.53 -7.89 -23.71
CA THR A 195 9.03 -9.24 -23.44
C THR A 195 9.92 -9.90 -22.40
N GLU A 196 9.32 -10.61 -21.46
CA GLU A 196 10.02 -11.39 -20.45
C GLU A 196 9.43 -12.79 -20.37
N ILE A 197 10.29 -13.80 -20.28
CA ILE A 197 9.92 -15.18 -19.99
C ILE A 197 10.86 -15.66 -18.89
N SER A 198 10.30 -16.21 -17.81
CA SER A 198 11.07 -16.80 -16.72
C SER A 198 10.41 -18.06 -16.20
N GLY A 199 11.24 -18.96 -15.69
CA GLY A 199 10.81 -20.20 -15.05
C GLY A 199 11.67 -20.52 -13.84
N GLY A 200 11.21 -21.43 -12.98
CA GLY A 200 11.96 -21.75 -11.79
C GLY A 200 11.35 -22.83 -10.91
N ALA A 201 11.75 -22.82 -9.66
CA ALA A 201 11.29 -23.78 -8.66
C ALA A 201 9.76 -23.85 -8.58
N TYR A 202 9.25 -24.99 -8.17
CA TYR A 202 7.82 -25.27 -7.95
C TYR A 202 6.95 -25.10 -9.21
N GLY A 203 7.48 -25.50 -10.39
CA GLY A 203 6.77 -25.37 -11.67
C GLY A 203 6.48 -23.91 -12.06
N TYR A 204 7.20 -22.93 -11.47
CA TYR A 204 6.99 -21.53 -11.74
C TYR A 204 7.23 -21.16 -13.19
N LEU A 205 6.28 -20.47 -13.79
CA LEU A 205 6.39 -19.88 -15.12
C LEU A 205 5.79 -18.47 -15.10
N TYR A 206 6.53 -17.50 -15.61
CA TYR A 206 6.06 -16.14 -15.85
C TYR A 206 6.35 -15.72 -17.29
N SER A 207 5.36 -15.15 -17.94
CA SER A 207 5.50 -14.52 -19.25
C SER A 207 4.81 -13.17 -19.21
N ASN A 208 5.50 -12.15 -19.73
CA ASN A 208 5.01 -10.78 -19.80
C ASN A 208 5.36 -10.18 -21.16
N ILE A 209 4.45 -9.38 -21.68
CA ILE A 209 4.68 -8.47 -22.79
C ILE A 209 4.16 -7.10 -22.42
N SER A 210 4.97 -6.05 -22.62
CA SER A 210 4.57 -4.66 -22.43
C SER A 210 5.15 -3.77 -23.51
N GLY A 211 4.50 -2.65 -23.80
CA GLY A 211 5.00 -1.72 -24.78
C GLY A 211 4.28 -0.38 -24.72
N ALA A 212 4.93 0.63 -25.32
CA ALA A 212 4.32 1.93 -25.48
C ALA A 212 4.65 2.53 -26.85
N ILE A 213 3.73 3.37 -27.33
CA ILE A 213 3.89 4.23 -28.49
C ILE A 213 3.47 5.64 -28.10
N THR A 214 4.35 6.61 -28.38
CA THR A 214 4.06 8.03 -28.11
C THR A 214 4.27 8.83 -29.39
N ARG A 215 3.21 9.51 -29.84
CA ARG A 215 3.23 10.35 -31.04
C ARG A 215 2.22 11.48 -30.94
N ASN A 216 2.63 12.70 -31.27
CA ASN A 216 1.75 13.89 -31.38
C ASN A 216 0.84 14.13 -30.15
N GLY A 217 1.41 14.02 -28.94
CA GLY A 217 0.69 14.20 -27.69
C GLY A 217 -0.15 13.00 -27.23
N LEU A 218 -0.29 11.96 -28.04
CA LEU A 218 -0.90 10.69 -27.68
C LEU A 218 0.18 9.71 -27.21
N SER A 219 -0.01 9.10 -26.04
CA SER A 219 0.80 7.98 -25.56
C SER A 219 -0.11 6.82 -25.17
N VAL A 220 0.19 5.64 -25.68
CA VAL A 220 -0.50 4.38 -25.38
C VAL A 220 0.50 3.43 -24.76
N LEU A 221 0.22 2.99 -23.54
CA LEU A 221 0.93 1.92 -22.83
C LEU A 221 0.00 0.71 -22.75
N ALA A 222 0.49 -0.47 -23.13
CA ALA A 222 -0.24 -1.72 -22.97
C ALA A 222 0.69 -2.79 -22.38
N ALA A 223 0.11 -3.68 -21.55
CA ALA A 223 0.82 -4.79 -20.94
C ALA A 223 -0.11 -5.99 -20.73
N GLY A 224 0.46 -7.20 -20.83
CA GLY A 224 -0.22 -8.44 -20.49
C GLY A 224 0.75 -9.44 -19.90
N SER A 225 0.30 -10.21 -18.93
CA SER A 225 1.12 -11.23 -18.28
C SER A 225 0.34 -12.47 -17.89
N VAL A 226 1.06 -13.58 -17.79
CA VAL A 226 0.59 -14.83 -17.20
C VAL A 226 1.64 -15.32 -16.23
N ARG A 227 1.20 -15.76 -15.04
CA ARG A 227 2.07 -16.29 -13.99
C ARG A 227 1.42 -17.53 -13.37
N ARG A 228 2.17 -18.62 -13.28
CA ARG A 228 1.67 -19.86 -12.67
C ARG A 228 2.74 -20.55 -11.83
N SER A 229 2.32 -21.42 -10.93
CA SER A 229 3.17 -22.34 -10.17
C SER A 229 2.35 -23.54 -9.73
N ASP A 230 3.02 -24.69 -9.54
CA ASP A 230 2.40 -25.90 -8.98
C ASP A 230 2.33 -25.84 -7.43
N GLY A 231 2.88 -24.78 -6.80
CA GLY A 231 2.90 -24.56 -5.35
C GLY A 231 4.10 -25.17 -4.65
N TYR A 232 4.51 -24.57 -3.52
CA TYR A 232 5.66 -25.00 -2.71
C TYR A 232 5.29 -26.02 -1.61
N ILE A 233 3.99 -26.12 -1.30
CA ILE A 233 3.34 -27.17 -0.51
C ILE A 233 1.99 -27.49 -1.15
N GLU A 234 1.34 -28.56 -0.70
CA GLU A 234 0.03 -28.95 -1.19
C GLU A 234 -0.98 -27.79 -1.14
N ASN A 235 -1.80 -27.66 -2.19
CA ASN A 235 -2.82 -26.62 -2.33
C ASN A 235 -2.29 -25.18 -2.16
N THR A 236 -1.12 -24.89 -2.77
CA THR A 236 -0.58 -23.53 -2.94
C THR A 236 -0.23 -23.21 -4.38
N ASP A 237 -0.79 -23.98 -5.30
CA ASP A 237 -0.74 -23.76 -6.75
C ASP A 237 -1.48 -22.47 -7.12
N PHE A 238 -1.06 -21.83 -8.21
CA PHE A 238 -1.74 -20.64 -8.72
C PHE A 238 -1.61 -20.46 -10.22
N ASN A 239 -2.60 -19.77 -10.80
CA ASN A 239 -2.60 -19.30 -12.18
C ASN A 239 -3.22 -17.90 -12.24
N ASN A 240 -2.41 -16.90 -12.57
CA ASN A 240 -2.79 -15.49 -12.59
C ASN A 240 -2.56 -14.92 -13.99
N SER A 241 -3.48 -14.09 -14.46
CA SER A 241 -3.32 -13.34 -15.71
C SER A 241 -3.73 -11.88 -15.53
N ASN A 242 -2.97 -10.98 -16.15
CA ASN A 242 -3.21 -9.54 -16.14
C ASN A 242 -3.26 -9.00 -17.56
N LEU A 243 -4.13 -8.04 -17.79
CA LEU A 243 -4.17 -7.20 -18.98
C LEU A 243 -4.40 -5.75 -18.54
N PHE A 244 -3.57 -4.84 -19.03
CA PHE A 244 -3.65 -3.43 -18.68
C PHE A 244 -3.36 -2.53 -19.87
N THR A 245 -4.07 -1.42 -19.97
CA THR A 245 -3.78 -0.35 -20.91
C THR A 245 -3.97 1.02 -20.25
N ARG A 246 -3.12 1.97 -20.65
CA ARG A 246 -3.24 3.39 -20.30
C ARG A 246 -3.01 4.25 -21.52
N ILE A 247 -3.93 5.17 -21.76
CA ILE A 247 -3.89 6.10 -22.88
C ILE A 247 -3.86 7.50 -22.31
N THR A 248 -2.83 8.28 -22.64
CA THR A 248 -2.77 9.70 -22.30
C THR A 248 -2.75 10.52 -23.56
N TYR A 249 -3.57 11.59 -23.59
CA TYR A 249 -3.61 12.54 -24.70
C TYR A 249 -3.48 13.95 -24.18
N THR A 250 -2.46 14.65 -24.62
CA THR A 250 -2.21 16.06 -24.25
C THR A 250 -2.47 16.97 -25.44
N SER A 251 -3.35 17.95 -25.24
CA SER A 251 -3.70 18.96 -26.22
C SER A 251 -3.62 20.35 -25.59
N SER A 252 -3.06 21.32 -26.29
CA SER A 252 -3.01 22.72 -25.83
C SER A 252 -4.40 23.33 -25.66
N SER A 253 -5.37 22.92 -26.48
CA SER A 253 -6.75 23.44 -26.45
C SER A 253 -7.69 22.65 -25.56
N ALA A 254 -7.52 21.32 -25.46
CA ALA A 254 -8.44 20.43 -24.74
C ALA A 254 -7.92 19.99 -23.37
N GLY A 255 -6.62 20.21 -23.06
CA GLY A 255 -5.98 19.77 -21.83
C GLY A 255 -5.44 18.33 -21.91
N LEU A 256 -5.26 17.69 -20.77
CA LEU A 256 -4.78 16.32 -20.60
C LEU A 256 -5.95 15.38 -20.35
N PHE A 257 -6.06 14.35 -21.15
CA PHE A 257 -6.89 13.17 -20.89
C PHE A 257 -5.98 12.00 -20.49
N ASP A 258 -6.38 11.25 -19.47
CA ASP A 258 -5.66 10.08 -18.96
C ASP A 258 -6.69 8.98 -18.69
N MET A 259 -6.71 7.97 -19.54
CA MET A 259 -7.65 6.85 -19.51
C MET A 259 -6.89 5.57 -19.21
N GLN A 260 -7.45 4.72 -18.36
CA GLN A 260 -6.90 3.39 -18.09
C GLN A 260 -8.00 2.35 -18.01
N ALA A 261 -7.65 1.13 -18.40
CA ALA A 261 -8.50 -0.05 -18.22
C ALA A 261 -7.62 -1.26 -17.94
N GLY A 262 -8.14 -2.20 -17.16
CA GLY A 262 -7.42 -3.42 -16.86
C GLY A 262 -8.33 -4.55 -16.43
N TYR A 263 -7.85 -5.78 -16.64
CA TYR A 263 -8.50 -7.02 -16.24
C TYR A 263 -7.48 -7.96 -15.60
N GLN A 264 -7.84 -8.55 -14.48
CA GLN A 264 -7.05 -9.56 -13.79
C GLN A 264 -7.93 -10.77 -13.49
N ARG A 265 -7.37 -11.95 -13.71
CA ARG A 265 -7.94 -13.22 -13.23
C ARG A 265 -6.90 -13.93 -12.38
N ARG A 266 -7.32 -14.48 -11.23
CA ARG A 266 -6.48 -15.28 -10.34
C ARG A 266 -7.25 -16.52 -9.91
N ASP A 267 -6.59 -17.66 -10.00
CA ASP A 267 -7.03 -18.95 -9.51
C ASP A 267 -5.92 -19.48 -8.60
N PHE A 268 -6.20 -19.75 -7.32
CA PHE A 268 -5.17 -20.23 -6.41
C PHE A 268 -5.68 -21.10 -5.27
N GLY A 269 -4.88 -22.12 -4.94
CA GLY A 269 -5.03 -22.87 -3.71
C GLY A 269 -4.63 -22.00 -2.52
N SER A 270 -5.46 -22.00 -1.48
CA SER A 270 -5.32 -21.14 -0.30
C SER A 270 -5.16 -21.96 0.98
N ASN A 271 -4.18 -22.89 0.97
CA ASN A 271 -3.91 -23.78 2.10
C ASN A 271 -3.76 -23.00 3.42
N GLY A 272 -4.74 -23.15 4.30
CA GLY A 272 -4.72 -22.55 5.63
C GLY A 272 -4.87 -21.02 5.68
N PHE A 273 -5.16 -20.32 4.57
CA PHE A 273 -5.14 -18.83 4.51
C PHE A 273 -6.07 -18.17 5.54
N TYR A 274 -7.27 -18.67 5.68
CA TYR A 274 -8.27 -18.10 6.58
C TYR A 274 -8.55 -18.98 7.80
N SER A 275 -8.20 -20.27 7.73
CA SER A 275 -8.28 -21.22 8.83
C SER A 275 -7.33 -22.40 8.58
N LEU A 276 -6.43 -22.65 9.52
CA LEU A 276 -5.46 -23.75 9.46
C LEU A 276 -6.14 -25.13 9.51
N SER A 277 -7.38 -25.20 10.00
CA SER A 277 -8.16 -26.45 10.06
C SER A 277 -8.66 -26.91 8.68
N PHE A 278 -8.57 -26.05 7.66
CA PHE A 278 -9.04 -26.34 6.31
C PHE A 278 -7.89 -26.12 5.30
N PRO A 279 -7.10 -27.14 4.98
CA PRO A 279 -6.00 -27.00 4.04
C PRO A 279 -6.45 -26.92 2.57
N ASP A 280 -7.64 -27.42 2.24
CA ASP A 280 -8.16 -27.52 0.87
C ASP A 280 -8.96 -26.28 0.42
N GLN A 281 -8.65 -25.11 0.95
CA GLN A 281 -9.31 -23.87 0.52
C GLN A 281 -8.85 -23.47 -0.88
N PHE A 282 -9.74 -22.84 -1.64
CA PHE A 282 -9.45 -22.34 -2.99
C PHE A 282 -10.14 -21.00 -3.22
N GLU A 283 -9.51 -20.14 -4.00
CA GLU A 283 -10.09 -18.84 -4.35
C GLU A 283 -9.92 -18.56 -5.84
N HIS A 284 -11.00 -18.09 -6.45
CA HIS A 284 -11.05 -17.58 -7.81
C HIS A 284 -11.51 -16.14 -7.79
N THR A 285 -10.70 -15.23 -8.35
CA THR A 285 -11.05 -13.80 -8.43
C THR A 285 -10.90 -13.25 -9.83
N GLU A 286 -11.84 -12.39 -10.22
CA GLU A 286 -11.77 -11.61 -11.45
C GLU A 286 -11.97 -10.14 -11.12
N THR A 287 -11.03 -9.29 -11.50
CA THR A 287 -11.12 -7.84 -11.30
C THR A 287 -11.05 -7.13 -12.65
N ALA A 288 -12.06 -6.34 -12.96
CA ALA A 288 -12.07 -5.40 -14.06
C ALA A 288 -12.10 -3.97 -13.51
N LEU A 289 -11.30 -3.07 -14.08
CA LEU A 289 -11.30 -1.67 -13.72
C LEU A 289 -11.14 -0.77 -14.94
N ALA A 290 -11.70 0.44 -14.83
CA ALA A 290 -11.51 1.49 -15.82
C ALA A 290 -11.59 2.86 -15.14
N SER A 291 -10.89 3.85 -15.68
CA SER A 291 -11.09 5.25 -15.31
C SER A 291 -10.73 6.21 -16.44
N VAL A 292 -11.30 7.39 -16.35
CA VAL A 292 -10.96 8.54 -17.19
C VAL A 292 -10.70 9.74 -16.28
N LYS A 293 -9.60 10.45 -16.54
CA LYS A 293 -9.27 11.74 -15.90
C LYS A 293 -9.14 12.80 -16.98
N TRP A 294 -9.59 13.99 -16.68
CA TRP A 294 -9.40 15.18 -17.47
C TRP A 294 -8.82 16.30 -16.60
N ASN A 295 -7.80 16.97 -17.10
CA ASN A 295 -7.17 18.12 -16.46
C ASN A 295 -6.99 19.23 -17.49
N ARG A 296 -7.36 20.45 -17.15
CA ARG A 296 -7.12 21.61 -17.99
C ARG A 296 -6.89 22.88 -17.18
N SER A 297 -5.83 23.63 -17.56
CA SER A 297 -5.53 24.93 -16.99
C SER A 297 -6.04 26.06 -17.88
N PHE A 298 -6.63 27.08 -17.26
CA PHE A 298 -7.18 28.30 -17.87
C PHE A 298 -6.59 29.50 -17.14
N GLY A 299 -5.41 29.94 -17.53
CA GLY A 299 -4.69 30.98 -16.82
C GLY A 299 -4.36 30.59 -15.39
N ARG A 300 -5.03 31.22 -14.41
CA ARG A 300 -4.85 30.94 -12.98
C ARG A 300 -5.72 29.81 -12.44
N PHE A 301 -6.67 29.32 -13.24
CA PHE A 301 -7.55 28.22 -12.87
C PHE A 301 -7.07 26.90 -13.47
N THR A 302 -7.17 25.83 -12.69
CA THR A 302 -7.01 24.45 -13.19
C THR A 302 -8.23 23.65 -12.78
N LEU A 303 -8.88 23.03 -13.76
CA LEU A 303 -10.02 22.14 -13.56
C LEU A 303 -9.57 20.68 -13.69
N ASN A 304 -10.08 19.83 -12.80
CA ASN A 304 -9.90 18.39 -12.86
C ASN A 304 -11.26 17.71 -12.76
N ALA A 305 -11.44 16.65 -13.53
CA ALA A 305 -12.57 15.76 -13.41
C ALA A 305 -12.09 14.32 -13.59
N ASN A 306 -12.68 13.37 -12.87
CA ASN A 306 -12.46 11.97 -13.14
C ASN A 306 -13.73 11.15 -12.89
N ALA A 307 -13.77 9.99 -13.56
CA ALA A 307 -14.72 8.93 -13.27
C ALA A 307 -13.97 7.59 -13.25
N SER A 308 -14.42 6.67 -12.40
CA SER A 308 -13.81 5.36 -12.24
C SER A 308 -14.86 4.30 -11.96
N TYR A 309 -14.54 3.07 -12.34
CA TYR A 309 -15.34 1.91 -12.07
C TYR A 309 -14.43 0.71 -11.82
N ARG A 310 -14.76 -0.09 -10.79
CA ARG A 310 -14.15 -1.39 -10.52
C ARG A 310 -15.24 -2.40 -10.26
N LYS A 311 -15.14 -3.54 -10.92
CA LYS A 311 -15.90 -4.75 -10.62
C LYS A 311 -14.95 -5.83 -10.13
N ASN A 312 -15.33 -6.53 -9.06
CA ASN A 312 -14.60 -7.68 -8.58
C ASN A 312 -15.58 -8.83 -8.34
N ASN A 313 -15.36 -9.95 -9.03
CA ASN A 313 -16.03 -11.22 -8.79
C ASN A 313 -15.10 -12.10 -7.96
N ASP A 314 -15.65 -12.76 -6.95
CA ASP A 314 -14.91 -13.63 -6.04
C ASP A 314 -15.72 -14.88 -5.75
N ARG A 315 -15.05 -16.04 -5.89
CA ARG A 315 -15.55 -17.32 -5.46
C ARG A 315 -14.56 -17.94 -4.48
N TYR A 316 -14.97 -18.05 -3.24
CA TYR A 316 -14.20 -18.69 -2.19
C TYR A 316 -14.78 -20.07 -1.85
N GLU A 317 -13.93 -21.08 -1.87
CA GLU A 317 -14.25 -22.46 -1.56
C GLU A 317 -13.50 -22.89 -0.29
N LEU A 318 -14.23 -23.27 0.76
CA LEU A 318 -13.64 -23.87 1.95
C LEU A 318 -13.16 -25.31 1.66
N TYR A 319 -13.80 -25.95 0.71
CA TYR A 319 -13.52 -27.29 0.20
C TYR A 319 -13.36 -27.22 -1.32
N ARG A 320 -12.14 -27.27 -1.81
CA ARG A 320 -11.81 -27.12 -3.23
C ARG A 320 -12.55 -28.11 -4.11
N GLY A 321 -13.35 -27.62 -5.06
CA GLY A 321 -14.19 -28.42 -5.92
C GLY A 321 -15.25 -29.24 -5.18
N GLY A 322 -15.61 -28.87 -3.96
CA GLY A 322 -16.59 -29.57 -3.11
C GLY A 322 -16.07 -30.89 -2.51
N LYS A 323 -14.79 -31.22 -2.68
CA LYS A 323 -14.22 -32.47 -2.18
C LYS A 323 -14.23 -32.53 -0.65
N GLY A 324 -14.95 -33.52 -0.09
CA GLY A 324 -15.08 -33.68 1.37
C GLY A 324 -16.02 -32.67 2.03
N ALA A 325 -16.74 -31.87 1.26
CA ALA A 325 -17.73 -30.93 1.78
C ALA A 325 -18.96 -31.68 2.37
N PRO A 326 -19.56 -31.14 3.44
CA PRO A 326 -20.86 -31.63 3.92
C PRO A 326 -21.95 -31.46 2.87
N GLU A 327 -23.00 -32.28 2.97
CA GLU A 327 -24.17 -32.15 2.10
C GLU A 327 -24.78 -30.76 2.19
N GLY A 328 -25.14 -30.19 1.04
CA GLY A 328 -25.71 -28.84 0.94
C GLY A 328 -24.70 -27.69 1.09
N TRP A 329 -23.40 -27.98 1.24
CA TRP A 329 -22.38 -26.92 1.23
C TRP A 329 -22.28 -26.27 -0.15
N THR A 330 -22.09 -24.93 -0.15
CA THR A 330 -21.86 -24.16 -1.36
C THR A 330 -20.68 -23.19 -1.15
N PRO A 331 -19.91 -22.85 -2.20
CA PRO A 331 -18.92 -21.77 -2.16
C PRO A 331 -19.54 -20.43 -1.76
N ASN A 332 -18.72 -19.54 -1.23
CA ASN A 332 -19.10 -18.14 -1.13
C ASN A 332 -18.90 -17.46 -2.49
N TYR A 333 -19.93 -16.77 -2.95
CA TYR A 333 -19.90 -15.98 -4.19
C TYR A 333 -20.16 -14.51 -3.87
N HIS A 334 -19.29 -13.64 -4.37
CA HIS A 334 -19.41 -12.20 -4.22
C HIS A 334 -19.18 -11.49 -5.55
N THR A 335 -19.95 -10.46 -5.80
CA THR A 335 -19.68 -9.47 -6.86
C THR A 335 -19.76 -8.09 -6.24
N THR A 336 -18.66 -7.33 -6.29
CA THR A 336 -18.63 -5.93 -5.86
C THR A 336 -18.51 -5.01 -7.05
N ASP A 337 -19.30 -3.93 -7.03
CA ASP A 337 -19.28 -2.83 -7.98
C ASP A 337 -18.92 -1.55 -7.23
N ASN A 338 -17.79 -0.93 -7.57
CA ASN A 338 -17.34 0.33 -6.98
C ASN A 338 -17.25 1.39 -8.10
N ALA A 339 -18.11 2.39 -8.07
CA ALA A 339 -18.09 3.51 -8.99
C ALA A 339 -17.69 4.80 -8.27
N GLY A 340 -16.97 5.68 -8.95
CA GLY A 340 -16.56 6.96 -8.42
C GLY A 340 -16.57 8.07 -9.47
N ALA A 341 -16.88 9.29 -9.07
CA ALA A 341 -16.74 10.49 -9.88
C ALA A 341 -16.27 11.65 -9.01
N SER A 342 -15.42 12.51 -9.54
CA SER A 342 -14.99 13.71 -8.84
C SER A 342 -14.77 14.88 -9.78
N ILE A 343 -14.94 16.09 -9.23
CA ILE A 343 -14.60 17.35 -9.88
C ILE A 343 -13.88 18.25 -8.88
N SER A 344 -12.89 19.00 -9.35
CA SER A 344 -12.20 19.99 -8.55
C SER A 344 -11.67 21.16 -9.37
N ALA A 345 -11.52 22.29 -8.71
CA ALA A 345 -10.91 23.49 -9.26
C ALA A 345 -9.80 23.99 -8.34
N ALA A 346 -8.68 24.39 -8.91
CA ALA A 346 -7.60 25.08 -8.24
C ALA A 346 -7.45 26.49 -8.80
N PHE A 347 -7.19 27.45 -7.92
CA PHE A 347 -6.97 28.85 -8.27
C PHE A 347 -5.63 29.34 -7.68
N ARG A 348 -4.74 29.78 -8.56
CA ARG A 348 -3.42 30.35 -8.19
C ARG A 348 -3.53 31.87 -8.09
N TRP A 349 -3.15 32.42 -6.94
CA TRP A 349 -3.18 33.84 -6.63
C TRP A 349 -2.01 34.27 -5.75
N ALA A 350 -1.95 35.56 -5.39
CA ALA A 350 -0.78 36.12 -4.67
C ALA A 350 -0.51 35.44 -3.31
N ALA A 351 -1.57 34.96 -2.62
CA ALA A 351 -1.42 34.26 -1.35
C ALA A 351 -1.18 32.73 -1.49
N GLY A 352 -1.05 32.21 -2.72
CA GLY A 352 -0.76 30.79 -2.95
C GLY A 352 -1.74 30.11 -3.90
N GLU A 353 -2.07 28.84 -3.63
CA GLU A 353 -3.02 28.06 -4.40
C GLU A 353 -4.17 27.59 -3.50
N THR A 354 -5.41 27.91 -3.86
CA THR A 354 -6.62 27.43 -3.20
C THR A 354 -7.31 26.44 -4.12
N SER A 355 -7.68 25.29 -3.61
CA SER A 355 -8.39 24.26 -4.37
C SER A 355 -9.65 23.82 -3.62
N ALA A 356 -10.72 23.57 -4.35
CA ALA A 356 -11.96 23.01 -3.82
C ALA A 356 -12.46 21.91 -4.75
N GLY A 357 -13.17 20.94 -4.21
CA GLY A 357 -13.71 19.86 -5.00
C GLY A 357 -14.75 19.05 -4.26
N ALA A 358 -15.38 18.16 -5.02
CA ALA A 358 -16.31 17.17 -4.50
C ALA A 358 -16.08 15.83 -5.19
N ASP A 359 -16.32 14.74 -4.46
CA ASP A 359 -16.35 13.40 -5.00
C ASP A 359 -17.59 12.64 -4.51
N TYR A 360 -18.06 11.76 -5.36
CA TYR A 360 -19.12 10.81 -5.10
C TYR A 360 -18.60 9.41 -5.33
N ARG A 361 -18.96 8.47 -4.45
CA ARG A 361 -18.67 7.04 -4.58
C ARG A 361 -19.91 6.22 -4.29
N TYR A 362 -20.08 5.20 -5.09
CA TYR A 362 -21.10 4.17 -4.92
C TYR A 362 -20.42 2.83 -4.77
N HIS A 363 -20.69 2.14 -3.66
CA HIS A 363 -20.25 0.77 -3.41
C HIS A 363 -21.46 -0.13 -3.35
N HIS A 364 -21.39 -1.24 -4.05
CA HIS A 364 -22.47 -2.22 -4.08
C HIS A 364 -21.89 -3.64 -4.05
N ILE A 365 -22.60 -4.56 -3.41
CA ILE A 365 -22.28 -5.99 -3.39
C ILE A 365 -23.52 -6.83 -3.60
N TYR A 366 -23.42 -7.83 -4.48
CA TYR A 366 -24.26 -9.03 -4.47
C TYR A 366 -23.48 -10.19 -3.87
N SER A 367 -24.10 -10.96 -3.00
CA SER A 367 -23.46 -12.05 -2.28
C SER A 367 -24.46 -13.15 -1.93
N ASN A 368 -23.96 -14.34 -1.65
CA ASN A 368 -24.77 -15.39 -1.01
C ASN A 368 -24.64 -15.40 0.52
N VAL A 369 -23.79 -14.51 1.10
CA VAL A 369 -23.54 -14.47 2.56
C VAL A 369 -23.42 -13.07 3.14
N LEU A 370 -23.27 -11.98 2.33
CA LEU A 370 -23.03 -10.61 2.80
C LEU A 370 -24.14 -9.67 2.36
N GLY A 371 -24.72 -8.92 3.29
CA GLY A 371 -25.73 -7.91 3.04
C GLY A 371 -27.11 -8.25 3.56
N ASP A 372 -28.12 -7.52 3.08
CA ASP A 372 -29.53 -7.75 3.38
C ASP A 372 -30.11 -8.79 2.41
N LEU A 373 -31.10 -9.57 2.85
CA LEU A 373 -31.74 -10.59 2.02
C LEU A 373 -32.44 -9.99 0.80
N LEU A 374 -32.16 -10.53 -0.37
CA LEU A 374 -32.88 -10.24 -1.60
C LEU A 374 -34.29 -10.84 -1.60
N THR A 375 -35.27 -10.09 -2.05
CA THR A 375 -36.63 -10.60 -2.27
C THR A 375 -36.66 -11.72 -3.33
N HIS A 376 -35.82 -11.58 -4.36
CA HIS A 376 -35.67 -12.55 -5.43
C HIS A 376 -34.17 -12.84 -5.64
N PRO A 377 -33.70 -14.07 -5.33
CA PRO A 377 -32.31 -14.43 -5.58
C PRO A 377 -31.91 -14.30 -7.04
N ILE A 378 -30.69 -13.80 -7.27
CA ILE A 378 -30.13 -13.56 -8.62
C ILE A 378 -29.15 -14.70 -8.93
N ARG A 379 -29.28 -15.33 -10.09
CA ARG A 379 -28.36 -16.42 -10.48
C ARG A 379 -26.92 -15.90 -10.62
N VAL A 380 -25.96 -16.62 -10.04
CA VAL A 380 -24.53 -16.34 -10.21
C VAL A 380 -24.13 -16.69 -11.64
N PRO A 381 -23.52 -15.76 -12.42
CA PRO A 381 -23.07 -16.03 -13.77
C PRO A 381 -22.08 -17.20 -13.81
N GLY A 382 -22.34 -18.20 -14.64
CA GLY A 382 -21.46 -19.35 -14.84
C GLY A 382 -21.44 -20.39 -13.73
N ALA A 383 -22.32 -20.27 -12.71
CA ALA A 383 -22.44 -21.23 -11.61
C ALA A 383 -23.90 -21.68 -11.39
N ASP A 384 -24.05 -22.83 -10.77
CA ASP A 384 -25.37 -23.29 -10.29
C ASP A 384 -25.57 -22.83 -8.84
N ALA A 385 -25.60 -21.52 -8.66
CA ALA A 385 -25.71 -20.86 -7.38
C ALA A 385 -26.47 -19.52 -7.55
N PHE A 386 -26.87 -18.92 -6.42
CA PHE A 386 -27.61 -17.68 -6.40
C PHE A 386 -26.98 -16.69 -5.41
N TYR A 387 -26.92 -15.42 -5.77
CA TYR A 387 -26.79 -14.33 -4.83
C TYR A 387 -28.12 -14.19 -4.10
N THR A 388 -28.10 -14.28 -2.79
CA THR A 388 -29.27 -14.21 -1.92
C THR A 388 -29.31 -12.92 -1.09
N HIS A 389 -28.24 -12.15 -1.15
CA HIS A 389 -28.07 -10.90 -0.39
C HIS A 389 -27.51 -9.80 -1.28
N GLU A 390 -27.81 -8.56 -0.89
CA GLU A 390 -27.23 -7.36 -1.49
C GLU A 390 -26.98 -6.28 -0.44
N LYS A 391 -26.07 -5.35 -0.72
CA LYS A 391 -25.92 -4.11 0.03
C LYS A 391 -25.30 -3.02 -0.84
N GLY A 392 -25.90 -1.83 -0.80
CA GLY A 392 -25.36 -0.63 -1.42
C GLY A 392 -25.08 0.48 -0.42
N ARG A 393 -24.11 1.35 -0.72
CA ARG A 393 -23.87 2.59 0.05
C ARG A 393 -23.36 3.70 -0.83
N ASN A 394 -23.85 4.92 -0.55
CA ASN A 394 -23.45 6.15 -1.22
C ASN A 394 -22.51 6.94 -0.27
N ILE A 395 -21.49 7.55 -0.84
CA ILE A 395 -20.51 8.36 -0.11
C ILE A 395 -20.32 9.66 -0.89
N PHE A 396 -20.46 10.78 -0.20
CA PHE A 396 -20.24 12.12 -0.74
C PHE A 396 -19.10 12.78 0.04
N ASN A 397 -18.19 13.43 -0.65
CA ASN A 397 -17.15 14.24 -0.04
C ASN A 397 -17.15 15.64 -0.66
N GLY A 398 -17.03 16.67 0.19
CA GLY A 398 -16.68 18.03 -0.23
C GLY A 398 -15.41 18.45 0.48
N TRP A 399 -14.47 19.11 -0.21
CA TRP A 399 -13.22 19.52 0.38
C TRP A 399 -12.75 20.88 -0.11
N LEU A 400 -11.96 21.57 0.75
CA LEU A 400 -11.27 22.81 0.50
C LEU A 400 -9.81 22.66 0.97
N SER A 401 -8.87 23.13 0.19
CA SER A 401 -7.45 23.17 0.58
C SER A 401 -6.79 24.47 0.16
N HIS A 402 -5.76 24.86 0.91
CA HIS A 402 -4.92 25.99 0.59
C HIS A 402 -3.45 25.65 0.81
N ARG A 403 -2.60 26.08 -0.12
CA ARG A 403 -1.15 25.96 -0.03
C ARG A 403 -0.52 27.33 -0.27
N VAL A 404 0.38 27.71 0.62
CA VAL A 404 1.18 28.94 0.51
C VAL A 404 2.67 28.62 0.66
N ARG A 405 3.50 29.34 -0.09
CA ARG A 405 4.95 29.25 0.00
C ARG A 405 5.51 30.59 0.43
N LEU A 406 6.24 30.61 1.52
CA LEU A 406 6.86 31.78 2.14
C LEU A 406 8.37 31.53 2.22
N GLY A 407 9.10 31.93 1.18
CA GLY A 407 10.53 31.67 1.07
C GLY A 407 10.85 30.17 1.08
N GLY A 408 11.56 29.71 2.11
CA GLY A 408 11.91 28.30 2.32
C GLY A 408 10.82 27.46 3.01
N THR A 409 9.71 28.08 3.43
CA THR A 409 8.60 27.41 4.13
C THR A 409 7.44 27.18 3.18
N SER A 410 6.91 25.97 3.14
CA SER A 410 5.64 25.62 2.49
C SER A 410 4.63 25.22 3.56
N LEU A 411 3.51 25.92 3.62
CA LEU A 411 2.39 25.60 4.50
C LEU A 411 1.23 25.10 3.65
N ALA A 412 0.55 24.06 4.12
CA ALA A 412 -0.63 23.55 3.42
C ALA A 412 -1.66 23.04 4.43
N GLY A 413 -2.92 23.32 4.14
CA GLY A 413 -4.04 22.87 4.95
C GLY A 413 -5.20 22.41 4.08
N SER A 414 -5.94 21.41 4.56
CA SER A 414 -7.17 20.95 3.94
C SER A 414 -8.24 20.64 4.98
N ALA A 415 -9.48 20.90 4.63
CA ALA A 415 -10.68 20.49 5.36
C ALA A 415 -11.58 19.72 4.41
N ASN A 416 -12.21 18.68 4.93
CA ASN A 416 -13.08 17.79 4.19
C ASN A 416 -14.31 17.46 5.04
N LEU A 417 -15.47 17.36 4.40
CA LEU A 417 -16.71 16.90 5.00
C LEU A 417 -17.24 15.73 4.17
N ALA A 418 -17.32 14.56 4.81
CA ALA A 418 -17.77 13.33 4.19
C ALA A 418 -19.13 12.91 4.72
N GLY A 419 -20.08 12.66 3.82
CA GLY A 419 -21.41 12.10 4.11
C GLY A 419 -21.47 10.63 3.69
N SER A 420 -22.05 9.78 4.54
CA SER A 420 -22.27 8.35 4.30
C SER A 420 -23.54 7.89 5.02
N PRO A 421 -24.01 6.65 4.81
CA PRO A 421 -25.13 6.10 5.58
C PRO A 421 -24.90 6.05 7.11
N TYR A 422 -23.65 6.14 7.54
CA TYR A 422 -23.25 6.14 8.96
C TYR A 422 -23.21 7.54 9.59
N GLY A 423 -23.48 8.59 8.81
CA GLY A 423 -23.46 9.98 9.25
C GLY A 423 -22.52 10.88 8.45
N THR A 424 -22.30 12.08 8.99
CA THR A 424 -21.44 13.10 8.39
C THR A 424 -20.21 13.32 9.25
N PHE A 425 -19.03 13.30 8.63
CA PHE A 425 -17.74 13.24 9.31
C PHE A 425 -16.77 14.30 8.78
N PRO A 426 -16.30 15.22 9.65
CA PRO A 426 -15.24 16.13 9.30
C PRO A 426 -13.86 15.46 9.40
N SER A 427 -13.00 15.74 8.42
CA SER A 427 -11.59 15.41 8.45
C SER A 427 -10.76 16.61 7.99
N TRP A 428 -9.47 16.64 8.35
CA TRP A 428 -8.59 17.75 8.02
C TRP A 428 -7.13 17.31 8.04
N SER A 429 -6.29 18.06 7.35
CA SER A 429 -4.84 17.89 7.35
C SER A 429 -4.15 19.24 7.37
N LEU A 430 -3.08 19.34 8.15
CA LEU A 430 -2.16 20.47 8.19
C LEU A 430 -0.75 19.96 7.96
N SER A 431 0.02 20.61 7.10
CA SER A 431 1.41 20.26 6.86
C SER A 431 2.28 21.52 6.76
N VAL A 432 3.50 21.39 7.26
CA VAL A 432 4.55 22.37 7.10
C VAL A 432 5.81 21.66 6.59
N THR A 433 6.43 22.23 5.57
CA THR A 433 7.74 21.79 5.09
C THR A 433 8.66 23.00 5.11
N GLN A 434 9.81 22.85 5.78
CA GLN A 434 10.82 23.88 5.92
C GLN A 434 12.11 23.44 5.23
N GLN A 435 12.58 24.21 4.27
CA GLN A 435 13.94 24.10 3.77
C GLN A 435 14.89 24.74 4.78
N ILE A 436 15.75 23.93 5.43
CA ILE A 436 16.69 24.40 6.47
C ILE A 436 17.93 24.98 5.80
N MET A 437 18.49 24.23 4.85
CA MET A 437 19.60 24.63 3.98
C MET A 437 19.52 23.85 2.68
N GLU A 438 20.43 24.10 1.75
CA GLU A 438 20.52 23.33 0.52
C GLU A 438 20.63 21.83 0.81
N GLY A 439 19.76 21.04 0.18
CA GLY A 439 19.68 19.59 0.38
C GLY A 439 19.15 19.14 1.74
N TRP A 440 18.79 20.02 2.68
CA TRP A 440 18.25 19.63 3.97
C TRP A 440 16.88 20.27 4.24
N SER A 441 15.85 19.45 4.39
CA SER A 441 14.49 19.86 4.70
C SER A 441 13.93 19.12 5.92
N ALA A 442 13.01 19.76 6.63
CA ALA A 442 12.20 19.14 7.67
C ALA A 442 10.72 19.33 7.36
N ASP A 443 9.90 18.39 7.78
CA ASP A 443 8.46 18.43 7.60
C ASP A 443 7.72 17.99 8.88
N ALA A 444 6.54 18.54 9.06
CA ALA A 444 5.59 18.10 10.09
C ALA A 444 4.19 18.04 9.49
N ASN A 445 3.42 17.05 9.92
CA ASN A 445 2.05 16.83 9.47
C ASN A 445 1.15 16.47 10.65
N ALA A 446 -0.08 16.97 10.64
CA ALA A 446 -1.15 16.56 11.53
C ALA A 446 -2.40 16.27 10.69
N THR A 447 -2.98 15.10 10.83
CA THR A 447 -4.12 14.66 10.01
C THR A 447 -5.18 14.00 10.86
N ARG A 448 -6.45 14.38 10.66
CA ARG A 448 -7.62 13.63 11.09
C ARG A 448 -8.18 12.89 9.89
N SER A 449 -8.23 11.57 9.97
CA SER A 449 -8.67 10.66 8.91
C SER A 449 -9.69 9.66 9.44
N MET A 450 -10.30 8.88 8.53
CA MET A 450 -11.31 7.90 8.90
C MET A 450 -11.42 6.76 7.90
N ARG A 451 -12.04 5.64 8.32
CA ARG A 451 -12.40 4.49 7.48
C ARG A 451 -13.82 4.03 7.78
N LEU A 452 -14.58 3.66 6.76
CA LEU A 452 -15.85 2.96 6.92
C LEU A 452 -15.62 1.46 7.16
N PRO A 453 -16.51 0.78 7.90
CA PRO A 453 -16.51 -0.69 7.96
C PRO A 453 -16.61 -1.30 6.57
N THR A 454 -15.95 -2.42 6.33
CA THR A 454 -16.11 -3.21 5.11
C THR A 454 -17.43 -3.99 5.15
N PHE A 455 -17.91 -4.48 4.00
CA PHE A 455 -19.07 -5.35 4.00
C PHE A 455 -18.82 -6.67 4.73
N THR A 456 -17.57 -7.15 4.76
CA THR A 456 -17.15 -8.31 5.56
C THR A 456 -17.26 -8.03 7.05
N ASP A 457 -16.77 -6.88 7.53
CA ASP A 457 -16.89 -6.48 8.95
C ASP A 457 -18.35 -6.45 9.42
N LEU A 458 -19.24 -5.98 8.54
CA LEU A 458 -20.65 -5.77 8.88
C LEU A 458 -21.49 -7.05 8.83
N TYR A 459 -21.25 -7.93 7.85
CA TYR A 459 -22.25 -8.96 7.51
C TYR A 459 -21.70 -10.39 7.53
N TYR A 460 -20.35 -10.61 7.55
CA TYR A 460 -19.82 -11.95 7.44
C TYR A 460 -20.09 -12.78 8.69
N THR A 461 -21.03 -13.69 8.60
CA THR A 461 -21.40 -14.60 9.68
C THR A 461 -21.37 -16.05 9.20
N ASN A 462 -20.65 -16.91 9.94
CA ASN A 462 -20.55 -18.34 9.70
C ASN A 462 -20.32 -19.11 11.01
N ALA A 463 -19.90 -20.37 10.93
CA ALA A 463 -19.63 -21.19 12.10
C ALA A 463 -18.56 -20.60 13.04
N THR A 464 -17.62 -19.81 12.52
CA THR A 464 -16.46 -19.28 13.27
C THR A 464 -16.42 -17.75 13.40
N HIS A 465 -17.25 -17.03 12.65
CA HIS A 465 -17.26 -15.56 12.61
C HIS A 465 -18.67 -15.01 12.79
N ILE A 466 -18.75 -13.80 13.37
CA ILE A 466 -20.00 -13.03 13.52
C ILE A 466 -19.72 -11.60 13.06
N GLY A 467 -20.40 -11.17 11.97
CA GLY A 467 -20.42 -9.78 11.52
C GLY A 467 -21.20 -8.88 12.47
N ASN A 468 -21.02 -7.57 12.38
CA ASN A 468 -21.71 -6.61 13.22
C ASN A 468 -22.21 -5.41 12.40
N PRO A 469 -23.50 -5.36 12.05
CA PRO A 469 -24.08 -4.26 11.28
C PRO A 469 -24.06 -2.90 11.99
N ASP A 470 -23.91 -2.87 13.32
CA ASP A 470 -23.94 -1.65 14.13
C ASP A 470 -22.58 -0.94 14.23
N LEU A 471 -21.55 -1.43 13.53
CA LEU A 471 -20.22 -0.82 13.51
C LEU A 471 -20.26 0.62 12.99
N LYS A 472 -19.53 1.48 13.68
CA LYS A 472 -19.31 2.88 13.29
C LYS A 472 -18.00 3.02 12.55
N PRO A 473 -17.79 4.13 11.79
CA PRO A 473 -16.50 4.42 11.20
C PRO A 473 -15.36 4.53 12.22
N GLU A 474 -14.20 4.05 11.86
CA GLU A 474 -12.96 4.26 12.60
C GLU A 474 -12.42 5.68 12.37
N HIS A 475 -11.78 6.24 13.39
CA HIS A 475 -11.15 7.55 13.35
C HIS A 475 -9.69 7.49 13.74
N ALA A 476 -8.85 8.27 13.09
CA ALA A 476 -7.46 8.44 13.48
C ALA A 476 -7.07 9.91 13.56
N MET A 477 -6.24 10.23 14.55
CA MET A 477 -5.49 11.47 14.65
C MET A 477 -4.00 11.12 14.56
N THR A 478 -3.36 11.50 13.45
CA THR A 478 -1.96 11.17 13.18
C THR A 478 -1.11 12.43 13.20
N TYR A 479 0.00 12.38 13.94
CA TYR A 479 1.05 13.39 13.95
C TYR A 479 2.34 12.78 13.45
N ARG A 480 3.02 13.43 12.52
CA ARG A 480 4.30 13.00 12.01
C ARG A 480 5.27 14.18 11.94
N VAL A 481 6.52 13.90 12.25
CA VAL A 481 7.65 14.78 11.98
C VAL A 481 8.70 14.02 11.18
N GLY A 482 9.37 14.70 10.27
CA GLY A 482 10.39 14.09 9.44
C GLY A 482 11.48 15.06 9.03
N THR A 483 12.61 14.52 8.62
CA THR A 483 13.70 15.27 8.01
C THR A 483 14.31 14.49 6.87
N ARG A 484 14.75 15.20 5.84
CA ARG A 484 15.40 14.63 4.66
C ARG A 484 16.66 15.43 4.36
N TYR A 485 17.70 14.68 4.07
CA TYR A 485 18.98 15.23 3.66
C TYR A 485 19.42 14.61 2.34
N HIS A 486 19.83 15.45 1.41
CA HIS A 486 20.40 15.05 0.13
C HIS A 486 21.66 15.86 -0.14
N ALA A 487 22.77 15.18 -0.36
CA ALA A 487 24.04 15.78 -0.74
C ALA A 487 24.73 14.94 -1.82
N GLY A 488 24.67 15.41 -3.05
CA GLY A 488 25.27 14.74 -4.19
C GLY A 488 24.74 13.31 -4.38
N ARG A 489 25.48 12.30 -3.92
CA ARG A 489 25.15 10.86 -4.06
C ARG A 489 24.54 10.23 -2.82
N PHE A 490 24.51 10.96 -1.73
CA PHE A 490 23.97 10.51 -0.45
C PHE A 490 22.59 11.10 -0.22
N GLN A 491 21.66 10.27 0.22
CA GLN A 491 20.32 10.66 0.65
C GLN A 491 20.02 9.98 1.97
N ALA A 492 19.38 10.69 2.89
CA ALA A 492 18.91 10.15 4.14
C ALA A 492 17.54 10.75 4.49
N ALA A 493 16.68 9.94 5.09
CA ALA A 493 15.40 10.33 5.62
C ALA A 493 15.21 9.70 7.00
N LEU A 494 14.68 10.48 7.93
CA LEU A 494 14.29 10.04 9.27
C LEU A 494 12.91 10.61 9.57
N SER A 495 12.01 9.82 10.10
CA SER A 495 10.71 10.28 10.57
C SER A 495 10.24 9.55 11.80
N GLY A 496 9.42 10.24 12.61
CA GLY A 496 8.69 9.66 13.71
C GLY A 496 7.21 10.03 13.62
N TYR A 497 6.34 9.15 14.07
CA TYR A 497 4.91 9.39 14.07
C TYR A 497 4.23 8.87 15.34
N TYR A 498 3.09 9.49 15.64
CA TYR A 498 2.13 9.05 16.64
C TYR A 498 0.74 9.05 16.03
N ARG A 499 0.00 7.97 16.19
CA ARG A 499 -1.39 7.86 15.77
C ARG A 499 -2.25 7.42 16.95
N HIS A 500 -3.30 8.21 17.22
CA HIS A 500 -4.36 7.89 18.14
C HIS A 500 -5.60 7.48 17.35
N GLY A 501 -5.95 6.20 17.43
CA GLY A 501 -7.10 5.60 16.77
C GLY A 501 -8.25 5.42 17.75
N ARG A 502 -9.49 5.63 17.28
CA ARG A 502 -10.74 5.41 18.01
C ARG A 502 -11.71 4.58 17.20
N ASP A 503 -12.56 3.86 17.91
CA ASP A 503 -13.57 3.00 17.28
C ASP A 503 -12.97 1.96 16.34
N ILE A 504 -11.80 1.42 16.67
CA ILE A 504 -11.04 0.49 15.85
C ILE A 504 -11.80 -0.80 15.68
N ILE A 505 -12.02 -1.21 14.43
CA ILE A 505 -12.69 -2.45 14.09
C ILE A 505 -11.68 -3.58 14.09
N ASP A 506 -11.94 -4.61 14.89
CA ASP A 506 -11.19 -5.87 14.89
C ASP A 506 -12.10 -7.04 15.25
N TYR A 507 -11.62 -8.24 14.98
CA TYR A 507 -12.29 -9.46 15.41
C TYR A 507 -11.80 -9.85 16.81
N VAL A 508 -12.75 -10.01 17.72
CA VAL A 508 -12.53 -10.37 19.12
C VAL A 508 -13.12 -11.75 19.39
N GLN A 509 -12.36 -12.60 20.07
CA GLN A 509 -12.89 -13.88 20.53
C GLN A 509 -14.03 -13.66 21.52
N THR A 510 -15.19 -14.22 21.21
CA THR A 510 -16.41 -14.12 22.00
C THR A 510 -16.99 -15.49 22.22
N GLU A 511 -17.31 -15.81 23.48
CA GLU A 511 -18.01 -17.05 23.83
C GLU A 511 -19.48 -16.96 23.42
N THR A 512 -19.94 -17.99 22.71
CA THR A 512 -21.33 -18.13 22.28
C THR A 512 -21.88 -19.50 22.72
N PRO A 513 -23.20 -19.73 22.72
CA PRO A 513 -23.76 -21.05 23.01
C PRO A 513 -23.23 -22.15 22.10
N GLU A 514 -22.72 -21.80 20.90
CA GLU A 514 -22.19 -22.71 19.89
C GLU A 514 -20.65 -22.84 19.96
N GLY A 515 -20.01 -22.21 20.95
CA GLY A 515 -18.55 -22.19 21.13
C GLY A 515 -17.91 -20.82 20.91
N MET A 516 -16.59 -20.79 20.87
CA MET A 516 -15.82 -19.57 20.64
C MET A 516 -15.90 -19.12 19.17
N LYS A 517 -16.31 -17.87 18.96
CA LYS A 517 -16.38 -17.25 17.63
C LYS A 517 -15.61 -15.92 17.60
N TRP A 518 -15.13 -15.54 16.42
CA TRP A 518 -14.57 -14.23 16.13
C TRP A 518 -15.69 -13.25 15.79
N LYS A 519 -15.99 -12.33 16.70
CA LYS A 519 -17.01 -11.29 16.49
C LYS A 519 -16.36 -10.00 16.05
N SER A 520 -16.84 -9.42 14.94
CA SER A 520 -16.47 -8.07 14.52
C SER A 520 -16.92 -7.04 15.57
N THR A 521 -15.98 -6.33 16.17
CA THR A 521 -16.19 -5.51 17.35
C THR A 521 -15.40 -4.20 17.23
N GLN A 522 -15.91 -3.14 17.85
CA GLN A 522 -15.16 -1.89 17.97
C GLN A 522 -14.34 -1.88 19.26
N LEU A 523 -13.03 -1.71 19.12
CA LEU A 523 -12.13 -1.40 20.22
C LEU A 523 -12.17 0.09 20.48
N THR A 524 -12.13 0.50 21.75
CA THR A 524 -12.27 1.93 22.12
C THR A 524 -11.13 2.78 21.58
N GLU A 525 -9.88 2.43 21.86
CA GLU A 525 -8.71 3.22 21.48
C GLU A 525 -7.50 2.34 21.18
N LEU A 526 -6.68 2.81 20.24
CA LEU A 526 -5.40 2.21 19.89
C LEU A 526 -4.36 3.31 19.63
N ASP A 527 -3.32 3.37 20.45
CA ASP A 527 -2.18 4.25 20.26
C ASP A 527 -1.05 3.53 19.53
N THR A 528 -0.52 4.16 18.47
CA THR A 528 0.58 3.62 17.69
C THR A 528 1.70 4.66 17.58
N TYR A 529 2.92 4.24 17.87
CA TYR A 529 4.14 5.05 17.77
C TYR A 529 5.11 4.37 16.82
N GLY A 530 5.82 5.12 16.01
CA GLY A 530 6.83 4.52 15.15
C GLY A 530 7.93 5.49 14.74
N ILE A 531 9.03 4.89 14.32
CA ILE A 531 10.19 5.55 13.75
C ILE A 531 10.58 4.86 12.45
N GLU A 532 10.94 5.64 11.46
CA GLU A 532 11.36 5.17 10.14
C GLU A 532 12.66 5.86 9.75
N MET A 533 13.61 5.10 9.26
CA MET A 533 14.90 5.59 8.80
C MET A 533 15.27 4.92 7.48
N GLN A 534 15.79 5.71 6.55
CA GLN A 534 16.38 5.21 5.32
C GLN A 534 17.57 6.07 4.96
N ALA A 535 18.68 5.42 4.57
CA ALA A 535 19.85 6.08 4.03
C ALA A 535 20.31 5.35 2.78
N SER A 536 20.64 6.07 1.72
CA SER A 536 21.12 5.50 0.47
C SER A 536 22.32 6.26 -0.08
N TYR A 537 23.23 5.54 -0.68
CA TYR A 537 24.40 6.09 -1.37
C TYR A 537 24.50 5.49 -2.77
N ARG A 538 24.57 6.36 -3.79
CA ARG A 538 24.86 5.95 -5.18
C ARG A 538 26.37 5.92 -5.37
N GLY A 539 26.89 4.71 -5.58
CA GLY A 539 28.31 4.49 -5.75
C GLY A 539 28.87 4.91 -7.11
N ARG A 540 30.11 4.57 -7.33
CA ARG A 540 30.82 4.72 -8.61
C ARG A 540 31.49 3.41 -8.96
N ARG A 541 31.66 3.11 -10.24
CA ARG A 541 32.31 1.90 -10.74
C ARG A 541 31.62 0.63 -10.23
N ILE A 542 32.27 -0.16 -9.40
CA ILE A 542 31.78 -1.46 -8.92
C ILE A 542 30.54 -1.33 -8.04
N LEU A 543 30.53 -0.44 -7.06
CA LEU A 543 29.33 -0.21 -6.23
C LEU A 543 28.33 0.64 -6.99
N ARG A 544 27.15 0.13 -7.31
CA ARG A 544 26.05 0.88 -7.92
C ARG A 544 25.30 1.70 -6.89
N HIS A 545 24.89 1.04 -5.82
CA HIS A 545 24.21 1.67 -4.68
C HIS A 545 24.33 0.80 -3.43
N ILE A 546 24.12 1.43 -2.29
CA ILE A 546 23.81 0.78 -1.03
C ILE A 546 22.69 1.55 -0.36
N THR A 547 21.69 0.82 0.17
CA THR A 547 20.56 1.40 0.91
C THR A 547 20.39 0.63 2.21
N VAL A 548 20.29 1.36 3.30
CA VAL A 548 19.97 0.84 4.62
C VAL A 548 18.64 1.41 5.05
N SER A 549 17.73 0.59 5.51
CA SER A 549 16.42 1.00 6.02
C SER A 549 16.11 0.33 7.35
N TYR A 550 15.39 1.05 8.21
CA TYR A 550 14.89 0.55 9.47
C TYR A 550 13.52 1.14 9.77
N GLY A 551 12.59 0.31 10.20
CA GLY A 551 11.29 0.67 10.75
C GLY A 551 11.10 0.02 12.11
N GLY A 552 10.68 0.80 13.09
CA GLY A 552 10.34 0.31 14.41
C GLY A 552 9.03 0.91 14.88
N MET A 553 8.16 0.11 15.52
CA MET A 553 6.89 0.60 16.02
C MET A 553 6.42 -0.15 17.25
N ALA A 554 5.53 0.48 17.99
CA ALA A 554 4.81 -0.09 19.10
C ALA A 554 3.35 0.37 19.06
N SER A 555 2.43 -0.52 19.39
CA SER A 555 1.02 -0.20 19.59
C SER A 555 0.57 -0.62 20.99
N SER A 556 -0.30 0.18 21.58
CA SER A 556 -0.94 -0.11 22.86
C SER A 556 -2.44 0.14 22.76
N LYS A 557 -3.26 -0.80 23.24
CA LYS A 557 -4.71 -0.62 23.34
C LYS A 557 -5.09 -0.14 24.75
N ALA A 558 -6.09 0.73 24.85
CA ALA A 558 -6.73 1.02 26.12
C ALA A 558 -7.53 -0.22 26.54
N ALA A 559 -7.28 -0.66 27.76
CA ALA A 559 -7.78 -1.83 28.47
C ALA A 559 -8.94 -2.61 27.81
N ALA A 560 -8.65 -3.82 27.33
CA ALA A 560 -9.57 -4.95 27.37
C ALA A 560 -8.77 -6.25 27.32
N ASP A 561 -9.09 -7.20 28.18
CA ASP A 561 -8.51 -8.54 28.23
C ASP A 561 -8.93 -9.44 27.06
N HIS A 562 -9.37 -8.84 25.94
CA HIS A 562 -9.83 -9.59 24.76
C HIS A 562 -8.70 -9.87 23.79
N ILE A 563 -8.66 -11.10 23.30
CA ILE A 563 -7.81 -11.52 22.19
C ILE A 563 -8.31 -10.85 20.91
N THR A 564 -7.45 -10.07 20.26
CA THR A 564 -7.74 -9.38 19.00
C THR A 564 -6.98 -10.04 17.85
N LYS A 565 -7.61 -10.14 16.68
CA LYS A 565 -7.06 -10.89 15.54
C LYS A 565 -5.99 -10.12 14.75
N TYR A 566 -6.16 -8.82 14.57
CA TYR A 566 -5.34 -8.00 13.67
C TYR A 566 -4.67 -6.79 14.32
N ALA A 567 -5.34 -6.07 15.22
CA ALA A 567 -4.87 -4.77 15.72
C ALA A 567 -3.52 -4.81 16.45
N LEU A 568 -3.17 -5.93 17.09
CA LEU A 568 -1.89 -6.11 17.79
C LEU A 568 -0.92 -7.03 17.06
N ASP A 569 -1.28 -7.57 15.89
CA ASP A 569 -0.39 -8.35 15.05
C ASP A 569 0.25 -7.44 14.00
N TYR A 570 1.40 -6.87 14.31
CA TYR A 570 2.12 -5.92 13.46
C TYR A 570 3.62 -6.19 13.43
N MET A 571 4.33 -5.62 12.45
CA MET A 571 5.78 -5.66 12.33
C MET A 571 6.41 -4.71 13.37
N LYS A 572 6.96 -5.26 14.45
CA LYS A 572 7.57 -4.48 15.54
C LYS A 572 8.89 -3.85 15.15
N HIS A 573 9.75 -4.63 14.48
CA HIS A 573 11.02 -4.16 13.94
C HIS A 573 11.28 -4.77 12.58
N LYS A 574 11.81 -3.96 11.69
CA LYS A 574 12.21 -4.36 10.35
C LYS A 574 13.48 -3.60 9.96
N ALA A 575 14.47 -4.31 9.47
CA ALA A 575 15.69 -3.71 8.94
C ALA A 575 16.04 -4.36 7.59
N ALA A 576 16.58 -3.59 6.67
CA ALA A 576 17.07 -4.13 5.41
C ALA A 576 18.33 -3.39 4.95
N VAL A 577 19.23 -4.14 4.33
CA VAL A 577 20.40 -3.63 3.60
C VAL A 577 20.32 -4.15 2.19
N GLN A 578 20.32 -3.23 1.23
CA GLN A 578 20.33 -3.51 -0.20
C GLN A 578 21.67 -3.07 -0.77
N CYS A 579 22.27 -3.87 -1.63
CA CYS A 579 23.55 -3.59 -2.28
C CYS A 579 23.50 -3.99 -3.75
N GLY A 580 23.74 -3.03 -4.64
CA GLY A 580 23.90 -3.26 -6.08
C GLY A 580 25.35 -3.14 -6.50
N ILE A 581 25.83 -4.12 -7.27
CA ILE A 581 27.20 -4.24 -7.73
C ILE A 581 27.24 -4.34 -9.25
N ASP A 582 28.08 -3.55 -9.89
CA ASP A 582 28.44 -3.70 -11.30
C ASP A 582 29.72 -4.54 -11.40
N ILE A 583 29.58 -5.77 -11.88
CA ILE A 583 30.70 -6.71 -12.02
C ILE A 583 31.52 -6.43 -13.29
N GLY A 584 30.95 -5.62 -14.19
CA GLY A 584 31.56 -5.30 -15.49
C GLY A 584 31.11 -6.24 -16.61
N LYS A 585 31.41 -5.87 -17.86
CA LYS A 585 31.05 -6.62 -19.10
C LYS A 585 29.55 -6.92 -19.23
N GLY A 586 28.70 -6.07 -18.65
CA GLY A 586 27.24 -6.22 -18.67
C GLY A 586 26.68 -7.05 -17.50
N PHE A 587 27.51 -7.59 -16.60
CA PHE A 587 27.07 -8.30 -15.40
C PHE A 587 26.82 -7.34 -14.25
N ALA A 588 25.69 -7.53 -13.56
CA ALA A 588 25.34 -6.83 -12.33
C ALA A 588 24.71 -7.79 -11.32
N ALA A 589 24.96 -7.54 -10.04
CA ALA A 589 24.37 -8.28 -8.94
C ALA A 589 23.62 -7.34 -8.01
N GLU A 590 22.48 -7.79 -7.52
CA GLU A 590 21.67 -7.12 -6.49
C GLU A 590 21.47 -8.11 -5.33
N VAL A 591 21.72 -7.65 -4.11
CA VAL A 591 21.59 -8.46 -2.89
C VAL A 591 20.82 -7.65 -1.85
N THR A 592 19.87 -8.29 -1.20
CA THR A 592 19.12 -7.71 -0.09
C THR A 592 19.15 -8.66 1.10
N ALA A 593 19.62 -8.18 2.24
CA ALA A 593 19.50 -8.85 3.53
C ALA A 593 18.45 -8.11 4.37
N SER A 594 17.44 -8.82 4.83
CA SER A 594 16.33 -8.26 5.60
C SER A 594 16.15 -9.02 6.91
N TRP A 595 15.90 -8.27 7.98
CA TRP A 595 15.59 -8.81 9.30
C TRP A 595 14.21 -8.34 9.73
N TYR A 596 13.41 -9.28 10.26
CA TYR A 596 12.03 -9.08 10.66
C TYR A 596 11.79 -9.56 12.08
N CYS A 597 11.08 -8.76 12.86
CA CYS A 597 10.65 -9.10 14.22
C CYS A 597 9.20 -8.63 14.39
N ARG A 598 8.26 -9.57 14.42
CA ARG A 598 6.83 -9.26 14.64
C ARG A 598 6.53 -9.08 16.12
N ASN A 599 5.44 -8.40 16.41
CA ASN A 599 4.90 -8.34 17.76
C ASN A 599 4.32 -9.71 18.14
N ASN A 600 4.64 -10.17 19.35
CA ASN A 600 4.05 -11.39 19.91
C ASN A 600 2.94 -11.01 20.88
N THR A 601 1.77 -11.59 20.69
CA THR A 601 0.68 -11.60 21.64
C THR A 601 0.73 -12.91 22.45
N PRO A 602 -0.07 -13.10 23.52
CA PRO A 602 -0.14 -14.37 24.24
C PRO A 602 -0.40 -15.58 23.32
N ASP A 603 -1.11 -15.37 22.22
CA ASP A 603 -1.53 -16.43 21.30
C ASP A 603 -0.66 -16.52 20.04
N THR A 604 0.30 -15.61 19.84
CA THR A 604 1.17 -15.59 18.68
C THR A 604 2.63 -15.64 19.09
N ALA A 605 3.35 -16.65 18.62
CA ALA A 605 4.77 -16.81 18.87
C ALA A 605 5.57 -16.77 17.56
N TYR A 606 5.87 -15.56 17.10
CA TYR A 606 6.77 -15.37 15.96
C TYR A 606 8.22 -15.29 16.41
N ALA A 607 9.08 -16.16 15.88
CA ALA A 607 10.53 -15.99 16.01
C ALA A 607 11.00 -14.92 15.02
N PRO A 608 11.92 -14.02 15.41
CA PRO A 608 12.60 -13.15 14.46
C PRO A 608 13.37 -13.95 13.42
N TYR A 609 13.39 -13.46 12.17
CA TYR A 609 14.02 -14.18 11.07
C TYR A 609 14.78 -13.25 10.12
N TRP A 610 15.71 -13.84 9.38
CA TRP A 610 16.47 -13.21 8.31
C TRP A 610 16.07 -13.79 6.97
N LEU A 611 15.93 -12.93 5.98
CA LEU A 611 15.83 -13.31 4.58
C LEU A 611 17.02 -12.72 3.82
N LEU A 612 17.55 -13.50 2.90
CA LEU A 612 18.58 -13.08 1.96
C LEU A 612 18.06 -13.33 0.55
N ASP A 613 17.92 -12.27 -0.22
CA ASP A 613 17.49 -12.31 -1.63
C ASP A 613 18.66 -11.84 -2.50
N ALA A 614 18.83 -12.48 -3.66
CA ALA A 614 19.89 -12.12 -4.59
C ALA A 614 19.41 -12.24 -6.05
N ARG A 615 19.92 -11.37 -6.91
CA ARG A 615 19.71 -11.42 -8.35
C ARG A 615 21.03 -11.16 -9.06
N LEU A 616 21.38 -12.02 -9.99
CA LEU A 616 22.49 -11.85 -10.94
C LEU A 616 21.88 -11.61 -12.33
N SER A 617 22.32 -10.58 -13.00
CA SER A 617 21.85 -10.26 -14.35
C SER A 617 23.02 -9.98 -15.28
N TRP A 618 22.81 -10.29 -16.56
CA TRP A 618 23.71 -9.91 -17.65
C TRP A 618 22.89 -9.24 -18.75
N SER A 619 23.34 -8.08 -19.23
CA SER A 619 22.65 -7.29 -20.23
C SER A 619 23.59 -6.88 -21.34
N ARG A 620 23.17 -7.06 -22.61
CA ARG A 620 23.90 -6.62 -23.79
C ARG A 620 22.93 -6.21 -24.90
N GLY A 621 22.95 -4.92 -25.24
CA GLY A 621 22.01 -4.37 -26.23
C GLY A 621 20.58 -4.51 -25.78
N VAL A 622 19.75 -5.16 -26.60
CA VAL A 622 18.31 -5.38 -26.31
C VAL A 622 18.04 -6.60 -25.43
N PHE A 623 19.05 -7.41 -25.16
CA PHE A 623 18.97 -8.67 -24.45
C PHE A 623 19.42 -8.55 -23.00
N SER A 624 18.66 -9.16 -22.08
CA SER A 624 19.08 -9.39 -20.69
C SER A 624 18.69 -10.80 -20.26
N VAL A 625 19.58 -11.44 -19.51
CA VAL A 625 19.29 -12.70 -18.82
C VAL A 625 19.53 -12.52 -17.33
N TYR A 626 18.81 -13.24 -16.48
CA TYR A 626 18.98 -13.16 -15.04
C TYR A 626 18.70 -14.50 -14.35
N ALA A 627 19.30 -14.64 -13.18
CA ALA A 627 18.94 -15.62 -12.18
C ALA A 627 18.62 -14.88 -10.88
N GLU A 628 17.55 -15.26 -10.22
CA GLU A 628 17.05 -14.69 -8.97
C GLU A 628 16.83 -15.79 -7.96
N ALA A 629 17.20 -15.55 -6.72
CA ALA A 629 16.88 -16.42 -5.60
C ALA A 629 16.28 -15.57 -4.48
N THR A 630 15.07 -15.90 -4.04
CA THR A 630 14.47 -15.37 -2.83
C THR A 630 14.60 -16.38 -1.69
N ASN A 631 14.73 -15.87 -0.44
CA ASN A 631 14.99 -16.69 0.72
C ASN A 631 16.18 -17.66 0.52
N LEU A 632 17.32 -17.15 0.05
CA LEU A 632 18.51 -17.95 -0.29
C LEU A 632 19.03 -18.80 0.88
N LEU A 633 18.79 -18.33 2.12
CA LEU A 633 19.17 -19.05 3.36
C LEU A 633 18.23 -20.21 3.70
N ASP A 634 17.15 -20.39 2.95
CA ASP A 634 16.11 -21.39 3.20
C ASP A 634 15.51 -21.30 4.62
N THR A 635 15.33 -20.07 5.08
CA THR A 635 14.79 -19.79 6.40
C THR A 635 13.32 -20.16 6.46
N LYS A 636 12.91 -20.93 7.47
CA LYS A 636 11.49 -21.16 7.77
C LYS A 636 10.94 -19.94 8.51
N TYR A 637 9.91 -19.31 7.94
CA TYR A 637 9.28 -18.12 8.53
C TYR A 637 7.78 -18.08 8.27
N TYR A 638 7.10 -17.20 9.01
CA TYR A 638 5.66 -17.06 9.01
C TYR A 638 5.29 -15.59 8.98
N ASP A 639 4.48 -15.19 8.01
CA ASP A 639 3.84 -13.87 7.98
C ASP A 639 2.53 -13.85 8.75
N PHE A 640 1.87 -15.01 8.84
CA PHE A 640 0.71 -15.29 9.70
C PHE A 640 0.99 -16.54 10.54
N VAL A 641 0.40 -16.62 11.75
CA VAL A 641 0.60 -17.77 12.63
C VAL A 641 0.17 -19.06 11.92
N GLY A 642 1.09 -20.02 11.90
CA GLY A 642 0.84 -21.35 11.31
C GLY A 642 0.91 -21.43 9.79
N LEU A 643 0.93 -20.29 9.07
CA LEU A 643 1.03 -20.26 7.61
C LEU A 643 2.49 -20.17 7.18
N ILE A 644 3.10 -21.32 6.87
CA ILE A 644 4.50 -21.39 6.42
C ILE A 644 4.65 -20.64 5.09
N GLN A 645 5.70 -19.84 5.02
CA GLN A 645 6.02 -19.07 3.82
C GLN A 645 6.95 -19.84 2.88
N PRO A 646 7.03 -19.44 1.58
CA PRO A 646 7.85 -20.14 0.60
C PRO A 646 9.29 -20.33 1.07
N PRO A 647 9.86 -21.55 0.93
CA PRO A 647 11.28 -21.80 1.15
C PRO A 647 12.11 -21.13 0.05
N ARG A 648 13.37 -21.47 -0.10
CA ARG A 648 14.21 -20.94 -1.19
C ARG A 648 13.55 -21.11 -2.55
N TRP A 649 13.35 -19.97 -3.25
CA TRP A 649 12.72 -19.95 -4.55
C TRP A 649 13.69 -19.40 -5.58
N ILE A 650 14.10 -20.24 -6.53
CA ILE A 650 15.03 -19.87 -7.58
C ILE A 650 14.28 -19.74 -8.90
N THR A 651 14.52 -18.64 -9.62
CA THR A 651 13.99 -18.38 -10.96
C THR A 651 15.09 -17.92 -11.89
N ALA A 652 14.96 -18.21 -13.17
CA ALA A 652 15.81 -17.65 -14.23
C ALA A 652 14.94 -17.15 -15.38
N GLY A 653 15.39 -16.10 -16.05
CA GLY A 653 14.58 -15.50 -17.10
C GLY A 653 15.40 -14.75 -18.15
N VAL A 654 14.72 -14.49 -19.25
CA VAL A 654 15.22 -13.72 -20.39
C VAL A 654 14.30 -12.55 -20.63
N VAL A 655 14.88 -11.39 -20.87
CA VAL A 655 14.18 -10.14 -21.19
C VAL A 655 14.70 -9.61 -22.52
N LEU A 656 13.78 -9.28 -23.41
CA LEU A 656 14.05 -8.58 -24.65
C LEU A 656 13.40 -7.20 -24.60
N THR A 657 14.15 -6.13 -24.85
CA THR A 657 13.61 -4.75 -24.89
C THR A 657 14.07 -4.05 -26.16
N ILE A 658 13.14 -3.80 -27.07
CA ILE A 658 13.36 -3.21 -28.40
C ILE A 658 12.88 -1.76 -28.41
#